data_03f99317fecdd42541abae2b1f3bbd60
#
_entry.id   03f99317fecdd42541abae2b1f3bbd60
#
_cell.length_a   1.000
_cell.length_b   1.000
_cell.length_c   1.000
_cell.angle_alpha   90.00
_cell.angle_beta   90.00
_cell.angle_gamma   90.00
#
_symmetry.space_group_name_H-M   'P 1'
#
loop_
_entity.id
_entity.type
_entity.pdbx_description
1 polymer ?
#
loop_
_entity_poly.entity_id
_entity_poly.type
_entity_poly.pdbx_seq_one_letter_code
_entity_poly.pdbx_strand_id
1 'polypeptide(L)'
;MTIKRTILQSIKPIATAALVLACSASVMAQDSVEWFTLGNDFGHTRYSPADEITVDNFEDLEVVWEWDGASMGASSGRATPSYINGMLYTVAGPRRHVVAIDPKTGETVWSYRLPNTARWEYSMRADYGKGIGYDEVDGRGIIYIITPGFFLVALDAVTGTPLEGFGQPVPIEGFPETGVVDLLADLGHPYDPYDGVPLETGYITSSSPPVIVNDTIIVGNSAEQGYHQSRIENIPGDILAYDKTSGEFKWKFNVIPRPGEYGHETWENDAWEWTGDVSSWAPITADVENNLVFVPTNGATIDYYGGFRPGDNLFGTSLIALDASTGERAWHFQMVHHDIWNYDNPMSPILLDVNVDGRDIPAVMQVTKQSFVYAFNRLTGEPLWPIEERPVPQSTVPGEKLSPTQPFPTKPAPFDIQGISIDDLVDWTPELRQQAITAMSDYMMGPLFLPPIQRGHESGKRAAMFCPGGGGGANITAPAVADPTTGMLYVSSRSACSPVQLVPGEEADLQYELPTGSTYAQFANGPGAGSPRHPAQIPYFKPPYSRITAINMNTGEHEWMVPTGNTPARVQRVIEENNLDVGNTGTGALVPMTVTPNMLVYSDTETDGTPMLYAVNKSTGATEAAIEVPGRSRYGMSTWMHDGHQYIMLQTGSKLTAMALPAAAPGSSGH
;
A
#
# COMPACT_ATOMS: atom_id res chain seq x y z
N MET A 1 -45.66 -52.71 55.11
CA MET A 1 -46.59 -52.11 56.06
C MET A 1 -46.87 -50.71 55.55
N THR A 2 -47.99 -50.54 54.85
CA THR A 2 -49.10 -49.62 55.20
C THR A 2 -48.77 -48.13 54.89
N ILE A 3 -49.49 -47.31 54.17
CA ILE A 3 -50.86 -47.31 53.55
C ILE A 3 -50.90 -46.16 52.56
N LYS A 4 -51.65 -46.31 51.49
CA LYS A 4 -52.09 -45.34 50.50
C LYS A 4 -52.75 -44.08 51.09
N ARG A 5 -52.69 -42.97 50.33
CA ARG A 5 -53.86 -42.15 50.01
C ARG A 5 -53.69 -41.30 48.76
N THR A 6 -54.54 -41.55 47.81
CA THR A 6 -54.82 -40.81 46.58
C THR A 6 -55.67 -39.59 46.90
N ILE A 7 -55.28 -38.42 46.32
CA ILE A 7 -56.27 -37.31 46.14
C ILE A 7 -56.15 -36.85 44.69
N LEU A 8 -57.24 -37.06 43.94
CA LEU A 8 -57.59 -36.44 42.68
C LEU A 8 -57.94 -34.96 42.97
N GLN A 9 -57.33 -34.03 42.29
CA GLN A 9 -57.93 -32.70 42.09
C GLN A 9 -57.84 -32.31 40.60
N SER A 10 -58.98 -31.88 40.14
CA SER A 10 -59.39 -31.52 38.79
C SER A 10 -58.56 -30.34 38.24
N ILE A 11 -57.97 -30.50 37.04
CA ILE A 11 -57.36 -29.45 36.27
C ILE A 11 -58.40 -28.87 35.31
N LYS A 12 -58.68 -27.56 35.45
CA LYS A 12 -59.40 -26.78 34.43
C LYS A 12 -58.36 -26.30 33.39
N PRO A 13 -58.68 -26.26 32.09
CA PRO A 13 -57.78 -25.71 31.08
C PRO A 13 -57.77 -24.20 31.14
N ILE A 14 -56.56 -23.61 31.34
CA ILE A 14 -56.31 -22.19 31.13
C ILE A 14 -55.87 -22.04 29.68
N ALA A 15 -56.68 -21.30 28.91
CA ALA A 15 -56.30 -20.90 27.55
C ALA A 15 -55.20 -19.83 27.63
N THR A 16 -54.00 -20.20 27.23
CA THR A 16 -52.86 -19.24 27.11
C THR A 16 -52.96 -18.60 25.73
N ALA A 17 -53.38 -17.34 25.69
CA ALA A 17 -53.26 -16.49 24.51
C ALA A 17 -51.76 -16.16 24.32
N ALA A 18 -51.15 -16.73 23.28
CA ALA A 18 -49.80 -16.32 22.85
C ALA A 18 -49.90 -14.96 22.18
N LEU A 19 -49.42 -13.93 22.90
CA LEU A 19 -49.17 -12.60 22.34
C LEU A 19 -47.87 -12.69 21.55
N VAL A 20 -47.94 -12.73 20.21
CA VAL A 20 -46.79 -12.58 19.32
C VAL A 20 -46.43 -11.11 19.34
N LEU A 21 -45.45 -10.73 20.17
CA LEU A 21 -44.73 -9.45 20.01
C LEU A 21 -43.86 -9.59 18.75
N ALA A 22 -44.32 -8.97 17.66
CA ALA A 22 -43.45 -8.67 16.55
C ALA A 22 -42.45 -7.57 17.06
N CYS A 23 -41.26 -7.97 17.46
CA CYS A 23 -40.11 -7.04 17.53
C CYS A 23 -39.79 -6.63 16.08
N SER A 24 -40.35 -5.51 15.66
CA SER A 24 -39.74 -4.72 14.60
C SER A 24 -38.41 -4.23 15.18
N ALA A 25 -37.31 -4.88 14.84
CA ALA A 25 -35.99 -4.30 14.98
C ALA A 25 -35.98 -3.08 14.06
N SER A 26 -36.18 -1.90 14.67
CA SER A 26 -35.78 -0.65 14.04
C SER A 26 -34.28 -0.77 13.86
N VAL A 27 -33.81 -0.88 12.62
CA VAL A 27 -32.42 -0.62 12.28
C VAL A 27 -32.24 0.84 12.65
N MET A 28 -31.62 1.10 13.81
CA MET A 28 -31.19 2.44 14.19
C MET A 28 -30.14 2.79 13.14
N ALA A 29 -30.40 3.82 12.35
CA ALA A 29 -29.40 4.37 11.45
C ALA A 29 -28.14 4.67 12.29
N GLN A 30 -26.99 4.24 11.81
CA GLN A 30 -25.73 4.44 12.51
C GLN A 30 -25.34 5.92 12.32
N ASP A 31 -25.50 6.74 13.37
CA ASP A 31 -25.28 8.20 13.29
C ASP A 31 -23.82 8.57 13.00
N SER A 32 -22.87 7.67 13.29
CA SER A 32 -21.45 7.86 13.04
C SER A 32 -20.77 6.55 12.65
N VAL A 33 -19.94 6.60 11.61
CA VAL A 33 -19.05 5.51 11.18
C VAL A 33 -17.66 6.10 10.98
N GLU A 34 -16.69 5.57 11.68
CA GLU A 34 -15.31 6.06 11.62
C GLU A 34 -14.54 5.52 10.41
N TRP A 35 -13.47 6.21 10.08
CA TRP A 35 -12.36 5.76 9.23
C TRP A 35 -11.08 5.91 10.04
N PHE A 36 -10.72 4.90 10.81
CA PHE A 36 -9.79 5.01 11.92
C PHE A 36 -8.33 5.16 11.49
N THR A 37 -7.83 4.28 10.61
CA THR A 37 -6.48 4.35 10.07
C THR A 37 -6.49 4.78 8.60
N LEU A 38 -5.33 4.89 7.97
CA LEU A 38 -5.25 5.14 6.53
C LEU A 38 -5.92 4.01 5.69
N GLY A 39 -6.08 2.83 6.26
CA GLY A 39 -6.76 1.67 5.67
C GLY A 39 -8.13 1.39 6.27
N ASN A 40 -8.71 2.31 6.98
CA ASN A 40 -9.88 2.26 7.83
C ASN A 40 -9.63 1.54 9.16
N ASP A 41 -9.36 0.27 9.13
CA ASP A 41 -9.10 -0.58 10.29
C ASP A 41 -7.61 -0.96 10.40
N PHE A 42 -7.23 -1.64 11.47
CA PHE A 42 -5.87 -2.13 11.65
C PHE A 42 -5.50 -3.26 10.68
N GLY A 43 -6.48 -3.93 10.08
CA GLY A 43 -6.32 -4.94 9.04
C GLY A 43 -6.21 -4.36 7.62
N HIS A 44 -6.32 -3.06 7.47
CA HIS A 44 -6.24 -2.33 6.20
C HIS A 44 -7.23 -2.80 5.13
N THR A 45 -8.44 -3.20 5.55
CA THR A 45 -9.47 -3.72 4.63
C THR A 45 -10.03 -2.66 3.68
N ARG A 46 -10.00 -1.38 4.07
CA ARG A 46 -10.65 -0.25 3.38
C ARG A 46 -12.15 -0.47 3.16
N TYR A 47 -12.73 -1.30 4.02
CA TYR A 47 -14.16 -1.52 4.11
C TYR A 47 -14.77 -0.56 5.11
N SER A 48 -15.85 0.11 4.74
CA SER A 48 -16.66 0.90 5.67
C SER A 48 -18.06 0.30 5.77
N PRO A 49 -18.63 0.13 6.96
CA PRO A 49 -20.01 -0.31 7.11
C PRO A 49 -21.05 0.78 6.82
N ALA A 50 -20.63 1.98 6.41
CA ALA A 50 -21.50 3.07 5.99
C ALA A 50 -22.36 2.67 4.79
N ASP A 51 -23.67 2.91 4.83
CA ASP A 51 -24.65 2.36 3.89
C ASP A 51 -25.71 3.36 3.38
N GLU A 52 -25.61 4.65 3.74
CA GLU A 52 -26.51 5.71 3.24
C GLU A 52 -26.39 5.88 1.72
N ILE A 53 -25.16 5.83 1.19
CA ILE A 53 -24.91 5.91 -0.25
C ILE A 53 -25.10 4.53 -0.85
N THR A 54 -26.02 4.44 -1.81
CA THR A 54 -26.39 3.26 -2.55
C THR A 54 -26.24 3.50 -4.06
N VAL A 55 -26.33 2.47 -4.87
CA VAL A 55 -26.35 2.62 -6.34
C VAL A 55 -27.49 3.53 -6.79
N ASP A 56 -28.67 3.43 -6.15
CA ASP A 56 -29.86 4.19 -6.53
C ASP A 56 -29.75 5.71 -6.30
N ASN A 57 -28.90 6.15 -5.38
CA ASN A 57 -28.69 7.57 -5.05
C ASN A 57 -27.26 8.07 -5.35
N PHE A 58 -26.42 7.24 -5.96
CA PHE A 58 -25.02 7.58 -6.23
C PHE A 58 -24.86 8.76 -7.17
N GLU A 59 -25.75 8.91 -8.14
CA GLU A 59 -25.71 10.02 -9.10
C GLU A 59 -26.19 11.35 -8.50
N ASP A 60 -26.80 11.33 -7.31
CA ASP A 60 -27.20 12.53 -6.58
C ASP A 60 -26.07 13.12 -5.73
N LEU A 61 -24.90 12.47 -5.67
CA LEU A 61 -23.76 12.97 -4.90
C LEU A 61 -23.27 14.31 -5.43
N GLU A 62 -23.01 15.24 -4.52
CA GLU A 62 -22.45 16.56 -4.84
C GLU A 62 -21.22 16.88 -3.98
N VAL A 63 -20.38 17.80 -4.45
CA VAL A 63 -19.27 18.34 -3.65
C VAL A 63 -19.85 19.23 -2.57
N VAL A 64 -19.70 18.82 -1.30
CA VAL A 64 -20.20 19.58 -0.17
C VAL A 64 -19.16 20.56 0.38
N TRP A 65 -17.88 20.24 0.30
CA TRP A 65 -16.78 21.13 0.59
C TRP A 65 -15.45 20.65 -0.03
N GLU A 66 -14.50 21.57 -0.14
CA GLU A 66 -13.12 21.30 -0.51
C GLU A 66 -12.18 21.94 0.52
N TRP A 67 -11.16 21.19 0.94
CA TRP A 67 -10.04 21.70 1.71
C TRP A 67 -8.78 21.74 0.86
N ASP A 68 -8.00 22.83 0.87
CA ASP A 68 -6.81 22.97 0.02
C ASP A 68 -5.53 23.14 0.86
N GLY A 69 -4.64 22.17 0.77
CA GLY A 69 -3.33 22.16 1.41
C GLY A 69 -2.24 22.97 0.69
N ALA A 70 -2.55 23.68 -0.41
CA ALA A 70 -1.55 24.42 -1.20
C ALA A 70 -0.81 25.47 -0.34
N SER A 71 -1.46 26.12 0.62
CA SER A 71 -0.83 27.05 1.55
C SER A 71 0.24 26.41 2.45
N MET A 72 0.21 25.09 2.61
CA MET A 72 1.19 24.27 3.34
C MET A 72 2.25 23.68 2.41
N GLY A 73 2.25 24.07 1.14
CA GLY A 73 3.16 23.58 0.10
C GLY A 73 2.75 22.25 -0.53
N ALA A 74 1.53 21.76 -0.25
CA ALA A 74 1.06 20.53 -0.89
C ALA A 74 0.87 20.76 -2.40
N SER A 75 1.45 19.87 -3.21
CA SER A 75 1.28 19.85 -4.66
C SER A 75 0.58 18.59 -5.15
N SER A 76 0.74 17.51 -4.39
CA SER A 76 0.18 16.19 -4.66
C SER A 76 -0.01 15.47 -3.32
N GLY A 77 -1.19 15.56 -2.76
CA GLY A 77 -1.49 14.85 -1.51
C GLY A 77 -1.40 13.34 -1.68
N ARG A 78 -0.94 12.66 -0.63
CA ARG A 78 -0.79 11.19 -0.58
C ARG A 78 -1.42 10.59 0.68
N ALA A 79 -1.95 11.42 1.55
CA ALA A 79 -2.57 11.00 2.78
C ALA A 79 -4.01 10.53 2.52
N THR A 80 -4.40 9.45 3.18
CA THR A 80 -5.80 9.13 3.40
C THR A 80 -6.18 9.74 4.74
N PRO A 81 -7.11 10.71 4.80
CA PRO A 81 -7.59 11.28 6.05
C PRO A 81 -8.25 10.23 6.93
N SER A 82 -8.01 10.32 8.24
CA SER A 82 -8.73 9.55 9.26
C SER A 82 -9.88 10.38 9.83
N TYR A 83 -11.05 9.76 9.99
CA TYR A 83 -12.20 10.35 10.69
C TYR A 83 -12.39 9.63 12.01
N ILE A 84 -12.16 10.33 13.12
CA ILE A 84 -12.12 9.75 14.47
C ILE A 84 -12.78 10.73 15.44
N ASN A 85 -13.70 10.25 16.27
CA ASN A 85 -14.37 11.06 17.31
C ASN A 85 -14.92 12.40 16.80
N GLY A 86 -15.53 12.39 15.60
CA GLY A 86 -16.16 13.58 15.03
C GLY A 86 -15.20 14.60 14.39
N MET A 87 -13.93 14.25 14.15
CA MET A 87 -12.92 15.11 13.56
C MET A 87 -12.17 14.40 12.44
N LEU A 88 -11.82 15.11 11.37
CA LEU A 88 -10.92 14.62 10.32
C LEU A 88 -9.48 15.03 10.63
N TYR A 89 -8.55 14.07 10.48
CA TYR A 89 -7.12 14.31 10.64
C TYR A 89 -6.36 13.89 9.38
N THR A 90 -5.43 14.74 8.95
CA THR A 90 -4.59 14.47 7.79
C THR A 90 -3.20 15.06 7.95
N VAL A 91 -2.31 14.75 6.99
CA VAL A 91 -1.01 15.41 6.86
C VAL A 91 -0.91 16.07 5.48
N ALA A 92 -0.26 17.23 5.41
CA ALA A 92 -0.16 18.00 4.18
C ALA A 92 1.21 18.63 3.97
N GLY A 93 1.60 18.67 2.69
CA GLY A 93 2.82 19.32 2.20
C GLY A 93 4.13 18.66 2.63
N PRO A 94 5.26 19.17 2.10
CA PRO A 94 6.57 18.54 2.29
C PRO A 94 7.09 18.62 3.73
N ARG A 95 6.46 19.45 4.58
CA ARG A 95 6.78 19.55 6.00
C ARG A 95 5.90 18.69 6.89
N ARG A 96 4.95 17.95 6.29
CA ARG A 96 3.94 17.13 6.97
C ARG A 96 3.24 17.88 8.09
N HIS A 97 2.60 19.01 7.73
CA HIS A 97 1.69 19.64 8.66
C HIS A 97 0.62 18.64 9.06
N VAL A 98 0.45 18.39 10.35
CA VAL A 98 -0.72 17.69 10.87
C VAL A 98 -1.86 18.67 10.90
N VAL A 99 -3.02 18.27 10.40
CA VAL A 99 -4.18 19.14 10.27
C VAL A 99 -5.41 18.44 10.80
N ALA A 100 -6.15 19.12 11.68
CA ALA A 100 -7.51 18.75 12.05
C ALA A 100 -8.50 19.60 11.24
N ILE A 101 -9.48 18.93 10.64
CA ILE A 101 -10.47 19.54 9.75
C ILE A 101 -11.86 19.21 10.28
N ASP A 102 -12.73 20.19 10.35
CA ASP A 102 -14.15 20.00 10.65
C ASP A 102 -14.80 19.18 9.51
N PRO A 103 -15.38 18.00 9.79
CA PRO A 103 -15.90 17.10 8.76
C PRO A 103 -17.13 17.64 8.04
N LYS A 104 -17.81 18.64 8.60
CA LYS A 104 -19.05 19.23 8.09
C LYS A 104 -18.79 20.40 7.15
N THR A 105 -17.75 21.19 7.46
CA THR A 105 -17.47 22.45 6.76
C THR A 105 -16.20 22.42 5.93
N GLY A 106 -15.28 21.49 6.18
CA GLY A 106 -13.96 21.47 5.59
C GLY A 106 -13.01 22.54 6.15
N GLU A 107 -13.39 23.25 7.22
CA GLU A 107 -12.54 24.28 7.83
C GLU A 107 -11.43 23.67 8.66
N THR A 108 -10.24 24.27 8.60
CA THR A 108 -9.11 23.89 9.47
C THR A 108 -9.40 24.31 10.91
N VAL A 109 -9.44 23.35 11.83
CA VAL A 109 -9.61 23.59 13.26
C VAL A 109 -8.28 23.98 13.90
N TRP A 110 -7.24 23.17 13.63
CA TRP A 110 -5.87 23.47 14.04
C TRP A 110 -4.88 22.83 13.07
N SER A 111 -3.64 23.30 13.08
CA SER A 111 -2.53 22.67 12.38
C SER A 111 -1.24 22.74 13.18
N TYR A 112 -0.40 21.73 13.06
CA TYR A 112 0.88 21.61 13.73
C TYR A 112 1.98 21.17 12.79
N ARG A 113 3.21 21.65 13.00
CA ARG A 113 4.44 21.15 12.36
C ARG A 113 5.66 21.41 13.24
N LEU A 114 6.66 20.56 13.16
CA LEU A 114 7.97 20.84 13.74
C LEU A 114 8.71 21.97 12.97
N PRO A 115 9.63 22.69 13.62
CA PRO A 115 10.59 23.56 12.96
C PRO A 115 11.40 22.80 11.88
N ASN A 116 11.98 23.54 10.94
CA ASN A 116 12.88 22.95 9.95
C ASN A 116 14.19 22.51 10.58
N THR A 117 14.72 21.43 10.04
CA THR A 117 16.07 20.93 10.35
C THR A 117 16.79 20.58 9.07
N ALA A 118 18.11 20.41 9.10
CA ALA A 118 18.88 19.89 7.97
C ALA A 118 18.35 18.54 7.50
N ARG A 119 17.90 17.68 8.40
CA ARG A 119 17.28 16.39 8.07
C ARG A 119 16.07 16.51 7.15
N TRP A 120 15.25 17.55 7.33
CA TRP A 120 14.13 17.79 6.44
C TRP A 120 14.58 18.13 5.02
N GLU A 121 15.65 18.90 4.86
CA GLU A 121 16.19 19.31 3.55
C GLU A 121 16.72 18.11 2.75
N TYR A 122 17.28 17.12 3.43
CA TYR A 122 17.76 15.88 2.82
C TYR A 122 16.69 14.81 2.63
N SER A 123 15.48 14.99 3.17
CA SER A 123 14.44 13.97 3.10
C SER A 123 13.87 13.80 1.69
N MET A 124 14.18 12.69 1.04
CA MET A 124 13.62 12.32 -0.28
C MET A 124 12.11 12.07 -0.27
N ARG A 125 11.55 11.80 0.90
CA ARG A 125 10.16 11.43 1.09
C ARG A 125 9.36 12.51 1.82
N ALA A 126 9.84 13.75 1.83
CA ALA A 126 9.19 14.84 2.56
C ALA A 126 7.70 14.96 2.20
N ASP A 127 7.36 15.03 0.91
CA ASP A 127 5.99 15.19 0.40
C ASP A 127 5.21 13.84 0.28
N TYR A 128 5.63 12.80 0.99
CA TYR A 128 5.04 11.45 0.90
C TYR A 128 4.25 11.04 2.14
N GLY A 129 3.89 11.95 3.03
CA GLY A 129 3.08 11.63 4.20
C GLY A 129 1.75 10.96 3.82
N LYS A 130 1.46 9.77 4.39
CA LYS A 130 0.30 8.96 4.03
C LYS A 130 -0.87 9.08 5.01
N GLY A 131 -0.63 9.58 6.22
CA GLY A 131 -1.66 9.70 7.25
C GLY A 131 -1.08 9.88 8.63
N ILE A 132 -1.90 9.62 9.63
CA ILE A 132 -1.57 9.71 11.06
C ILE A 132 -1.76 8.34 11.73
N GLY A 133 -1.09 8.10 12.86
CA GLY A 133 -1.47 7.12 13.85
C GLY A 133 -2.33 7.77 14.92
N TYR A 134 -3.23 7.02 15.52
CA TYR A 134 -4.09 7.50 16.59
C TYR A 134 -4.30 6.42 17.64
N ASP A 135 -4.31 6.81 18.90
CA ASP A 135 -4.78 5.98 20.01
C ASP A 135 -5.21 6.86 21.19
N GLU A 136 -5.77 6.25 22.21
CA GLU A 136 -6.14 6.94 23.46
C GLU A 136 -5.14 6.61 24.58
N VAL A 137 -4.75 7.65 25.30
CA VAL A 137 -3.95 7.57 26.52
C VAL A 137 -4.73 8.27 27.64
N ASP A 138 -5.08 7.54 28.68
CA ASP A 138 -5.85 8.03 29.83
C ASP A 138 -7.16 8.76 29.43
N GLY A 139 -7.85 8.25 28.39
CA GLY A 139 -9.10 8.81 27.86
C GLY A 139 -8.92 10.09 27.05
N ARG A 140 -7.68 10.42 26.64
CA ARG A 140 -7.36 11.52 25.72
C ARG A 140 -6.91 10.94 24.38
N GLY A 141 -7.49 11.43 23.28
CA GLY A 141 -7.04 11.08 21.94
C GLY A 141 -5.66 11.68 21.66
N ILE A 142 -4.75 10.86 21.18
CA ILE A 142 -3.38 11.26 20.82
C ILE A 142 -3.12 10.90 19.36
N ILE A 143 -2.58 11.86 18.62
CA ILE A 143 -2.11 11.68 17.24
C ILE A 143 -0.61 11.45 17.25
N TYR A 144 -0.17 10.43 16.53
CA TYR A 144 1.24 10.12 16.33
C TYR A 144 1.61 10.27 14.86
N ILE A 145 2.71 10.97 14.59
CA ILE A 145 3.26 11.09 13.23
C ILE A 145 4.75 10.90 13.21
N ILE A 146 5.27 10.48 12.06
CA ILE A 146 6.71 10.51 11.79
C ILE A 146 6.97 11.65 10.81
N THR A 147 7.83 12.59 11.21
CA THR A 147 8.17 13.76 10.39
C THR A 147 9.17 13.40 9.28
N PRO A 148 9.32 14.24 8.24
CA PRO A 148 10.35 14.02 7.23
C PRO A 148 11.79 13.99 7.78
N GLY A 149 12.05 14.68 8.89
CA GLY A 149 13.33 14.64 9.60
C GLY A 149 13.53 13.42 10.51
N PHE A 150 12.65 12.43 10.42
CA PHE A 150 12.68 11.20 11.19
C PHE A 150 12.57 11.41 12.70
N PHE A 151 11.57 12.19 13.09
CA PHE A 151 11.14 12.35 14.49
C PHE A 151 9.74 11.77 14.64
N LEU A 152 9.51 11.05 15.74
CA LEU A 152 8.17 10.66 16.17
C LEU A 152 7.59 11.79 17.01
N VAL A 153 6.39 12.25 16.66
CA VAL A 153 5.69 13.33 17.37
C VAL A 153 4.36 12.83 17.89
N ALA A 154 4.05 13.10 19.14
CA ALA A 154 2.77 12.84 19.78
C ALA A 154 2.07 14.18 20.09
N LEU A 155 0.82 14.30 19.62
CA LEU A 155 -0.01 15.50 19.77
C LEU A 155 -1.34 15.16 20.44
N ASP A 156 -1.82 16.03 21.33
CA ASP A 156 -3.19 16.01 21.79
C ASP A 156 -4.14 16.23 20.60
N ALA A 157 -5.06 15.30 20.37
CA ALA A 157 -5.92 15.31 19.19
C ALA A 157 -6.90 16.49 19.14
N VAL A 158 -7.30 17.02 20.31
CA VAL A 158 -8.25 18.14 20.41
C VAL A 158 -7.56 19.47 20.12
N THR A 159 -6.34 19.66 20.62
CA THR A 159 -5.66 20.96 20.61
C THR A 159 -4.53 21.06 19.60
N GLY A 160 -4.00 19.94 19.11
CA GLY A 160 -2.81 19.90 18.26
C GLY A 160 -1.51 20.25 18.98
N THR A 161 -1.51 20.28 20.32
CA THR A 161 -0.30 20.60 21.11
C THR A 161 0.53 19.35 21.39
N PRO A 162 1.89 19.47 21.46
CA PRO A 162 2.75 18.36 21.86
C PRO A 162 2.34 17.74 23.20
N LEU A 163 2.35 16.40 23.26
CA LEU A 163 1.93 15.66 24.45
C LEU A 163 2.93 15.84 25.58
N GLU A 164 2.48 16.35 26.72
CA GLU A 164 3.31 16.51 27.91
C GLU A 164 3.76 15.16 28.47
N GLY A 165 5.05 15.04 28.79
CA GLY A 165 5.65 13.80 29.34
C GLY A 165 6.02 12.76 28.29
N PHE A 166 5.76 13.01 27.00
CA PHE A 166 6.17 12.13 25.92
C PHE A 166 7.54 12.54 25.34
N GLY A 167 8.47 11.60 25.24
CA GLY A 167 9.81 11.81 24.72
C GLY A 167 10.72 12.60 25.67
N GLN A 168 11.86 13.02 25.15
CA GLN A 168 12.86 13.83 25.85
C GLN A 168 13.18 15.07 25.02
N PRO A 169 13.65 16.18 25.64
CA PRO A 169 14.05 17.37 24.90
C PRO A 169 15.09 17.01 23.83
N VAL A 170 14.80 17.39 22.58
CA VAL A 170 15.73 17.23 21.45
C VAL A 170 16.61 18.48 21.38
N PRO A 171 17.95 18.38 21.27
CA PRO A 171 18.85 19.53 21.33
C PRO A 171 18.88 20.32 20.01
N ILE A 172 17.71 20.70 19.50
CA ILE A 172 17.51 21.48 18.26
C ILE A 172 16.75 22.76 18.63
N GLU A 173 17.28 23.92 18.25
CA GLU A 173 16.67 25.21 18.54
C GLU A 173 15.23 25.31 18.00
N GLY A 174 14.31 25.71 18.85
CA GLY A 174 12.89 25.88 18.52
C GLY A 174 12.05 24.60 18.58
N PHE A 175 12.65 23.46 18.93
CA PHE A 175 11.89 22.24 19.20
C PHE A 175 11.13 22.36 20.54
N PRO A 176 9.97 21.70 20.68
CA PRO A 176 9.27 21.66 21.96
C PRO A 176 10.05 20.82 22.98
N GLU A 177 9.85 21.14 24.25
CA GLU A 177 10.49 20.44 25.38
C GLU A 177 9.93 19.02 25.59
N THR A 178 8.82 18.68 24.96
CA THR A 178 8.09 17.42 25.10
C THR A 178 7.30 17.08 23.82
N GLY A 179 6.80 15.86 23.71
CA GLY A 179 5.99 15.41 22.58
C GLY A 179 6.81 14.95 21.38
N VAL A 180 8.14 14.81 21.50
CA VAL A 180 9.03 14.45 20.39
C VAL A 180 10.02 13.37 20.82
N VAL A 181 10.25 12.38 19.95
CA VAL A 181 11.31 11.39 20.05
C VAL A 181 12.20 11.47 18.81
N ASP A 182 13.51 11.48 19.02
CA ASP A 182 14.48 11.41 17.94
C ASP A 182 14.77 9.96 17.55
N LEU A 183 14.11 9.51 16.46
CA LEU A 183 14.20 8.12 15.99
C LEU A 183 15.61 7.74 15.50
N LEU A 184 16.37 8.72 15.00
CA LEU A 184 17.70 8.45 14.45
C LEU A 184 18.69 8.06 15.54
N ALA A 185 18.49 8.54 16.78
CA ALA A 185 19.32 8.17 17.93
C ALA A 185 19.29 6.66 18.22
N ASP A 186 18.10 6.05 18.10
CA ASP A 186 17.89 4.64 18.46
C ASP A 186 18.26 3.66 17.33
N LEU A 187 18.48 4.16 16.10
CA LEU A 187 19.09 3.35 15.04
C LEU A 187 20.54 2.95 15.35
N GLY A 188 21.24 3.74 16.16
CA GLY A 188 22.61 3.48 16.58
C GLY A 188 23.66 3.88 15.53
N HIS A 189 23.31 4.73 14.58
CA HIS A 189 24.23 5.32 13.62
C HIS A 189 24.77 6.67 14.13
N PRO A 190 26.05 7.01 13.88
CA PRO A 190 26.59 8.32 14.22
C PRO A 190 25.82 9.42 13.48
N TYR A 191 25.38 10.46 14.19
CA TYR A 191 24.76 11.63 13.60
C TYR A 191 24.99 12.87 14.44
N ASP A 192 24.96 14.02 13.79
CA ASP A 192 24.92 15.32 14.47
C ASP A 192 23.46 15.77 14.54
N PRO A 193 22.90 16.08 15.71
CA PRO A 193 21.51 16.50 15.84
C PRO A 193 21.19 17.79 15.08
N TYR A 194 22.18 18.59 14.72
CA TYR A 194 22.02 19.82 13.94
C TYR A 194 22.13 19.59 12.43
N ASP A 195 23.13 18.83 11.97
CA ASP A 195 23.30 18.42 10.58
C ASP A 195 22.56 17.10 10.28
N GLY A 196 22.51 16.24 11.25
CA GLY A 196 21.56 15.18 11.51
C GLY A 196 21.29 14.11 10.47
N VAL A 197 22.12 13.98 9.43
CA VAL A 197 21.94 12.93 8.44
C VAL A 197 23.25 12.19 8.24
N PRO A 198 23.29 10.86 8.38
CA PRO A 198 24.47 10.05 8.09
C PRO A 198 24.69 9.96 6.57
N LEU A 199 25.10 11.06 5.93
CA LEU A 199 25.25 11.16 4.47
C LEU A 199 26.20 10.13 3.87
N GLU A 200 27.19 9.68 4.65
CA GLU A 200 28.17 8.66 4.24
C GLU A 200 27.55 7.26 4.16
N THR A 201 26.50 7.01 4.95
CA THR A 201 25.81 5.71 5.03
C THR A 201 24.39 5.75 4.47
N GLY A 202 23.95 6.87 3.92
CA GLY A 202 22.57 7.07 3.47
C GLY A 202 21.71 7.78 4.50
N TYR A 203 20.53 8.17 4.11
CA TYR A 203 19.56 8.79 5.01
C TYR A 203 18.26 8.02 5.07
N ILE A 204 17.54 8.22 6.17
CA ILE A 204 16.30 7.52 6.49
C ILE A 204 15.24 8.51 6.91
N THR A 205 14.00 8.21 6.58
CA THR A 205 12.79 8.91 6.99
C THR A 205 11.68 7.87 7.13
N SER A 206 10.44 8.30 7.28
CA SER A 206 9.28 7.48 7.04
C SER A 206 8.22 8.26 6.27
N SER A 207 7.46 7.58 5.44
CA SER A 207 6.29 8.16 4.77
C SER A 207 4.98 7.56 5.27
N SER A 208 5.03 6.38 5.88
CA SER A 208 3.88 5.73 6.50
C SER A 208 3.68 6.23 7.93
N PRO A 209 2.43 6.31 8.41
CA PRO A 209 2.18 6.60 9.83
C PRO A 209 2.70 5.46 10.69
N PRO A 210 2.99 5.72 11.98
CA PRO A 210 3.27 4.65 12.94
C PRO A 210 1.99 3.86 13.22
N VAL A 211 2.15 2.60 13.61
CA VAL A 211 1.06 1.72 14.04
C VAL A 211 1.12 1.57 15.55
N ILE A 212 -0.01 1.68 16.21
CA ILE A 212 -0.10 1.54 17.67
C ILE A 212 -0.81 0.22 17.98
N VAL A 213 -0.14 -0.64 18.75
CA VAL A 213 -0.68 -1.93 19.19
C VAL A 213 -0.54 -2.02 20.69
N ASN A 214 -1.67 -2.05 21.39
CA ASN A 214 -1.74 -2.07 22.85
C ASN A 214 -1.00 -0.85 23.46
N ASP A 215 0.17 -1.06 24.07
CA ASP A 215 1.01 -0.02 24.66
C ASP A 215 2.23 0.36 23.81
N THR A 216 2.30 -0.11 22.56
CA THR A 216 3.51 -0.02 21.74
C THR A 216 3.24 0.71 20.42
N ILE A 217 4.04 1.73 20.15
CA ILE A 217 4.13 2.41 18.85
C ILE A 217 5.19 1.70 18.02
N ILE A 218 4.84 1.21 16.83
CA ILE A 218 5.78 0.58 15.89
C ILE A 218 6.00 1.50 14.71
N VAL A 219 7.26 1.75 14.40
CA VAL A 219 7.71 2.72 13.40
C VAL A 219 8.33 1.97 12.22
N GLY A 220 7.66 2.05 11.06
CA GLY A 220 8.26 1.74 9.77
C GLY A 220 9.08 2.92 9.24
N ASN A 221 9.77 2.70 8.13
CA ASN A 221 10.68 3.71 7.59
C ASN A 221 10.81 3.64 6.06
N SER A 222 11.55 4.58 5.49
CA SER A 222 11.97 4.59 4.09
C SER A 222 13.42 5.05 4.07
N ALA A 223 14.32 4.16 3.69
CA ALA A 223 15.72 4.52 3.47
C ALA A 223 15.93 5.20 2.10
N GLU A 224 17.13 5.61 1.83
CA GLU A 224 17.53 6.17 0.54
C GLU A 224 17.29 5.16 -0.58
N GLN A 225 16.76 5.63 -1.72
CA GLN A 225 16.35 4.75 -2.82
C GLN A 225 17.56 4.20 -3.58
N GLY A 226 17.65 2.88 -3.65
CA GLY A 226 18.74 2.17 -4.33
C GLY A 226 18.86 2.42 -5.83
N TYR A 227 17.80 2.89 -6.50
CA TYR A 227 17.84 3.14 -7.95
C TYR A 227 18.45 4.49 -8.36
N HIS A 228 18.76 5.35 -7.41
CA HIS A 228 19.41 6.65 -7.64
C HIS A 228 20.74 6.82 -6.90
N GLN A 229 21.21 5.78 -6.23
CA GLN A 229 22.43 5.88 -5.45
C GLN A 229 23.68 5.79 -6.31
N SER A 230 24.67 6.60 -5.93
CA SER A 230 26.03 6.58 -6.46
C SER A 230 26.99 5.72 -5.63
N ARG A 231 26.49 5.05 -4.58
CA ARG A 231 27.26 4.20 -3.67
C ARG A 231 26.48 2.95 -3.31
N ILE A 232 27.16 1.92 -2.78
CA ILE A 232 26.54 0.69 -2.30
C ILE A 232 26.11 0.78 -0.84
N GLU A 233 26.78 1.64 -0.08
CA GLU A 233 26.48 1.86 1.33
C GLU A 233 25.13 2.52 1.48
N ASN A 234 24.32 1.98 2.39
CA ASN A 234 23.04 2.55 2.76
C ASN A 234 22.71 2.20 4.21
N ILE A 235 21.79 2.98 4.78
CA ILE A 235 21.28 2.75 6.13
C ILE A 235 20.24 1.61 6.12
N PRO A 236 20.33 0.62 7.01
CA PRO A 236 19.28 -0.40 7.16
C PRO A 236 17.97 0.20 7.65
N GLY A 237 16.87 -0.29 7.11
CA GLY A 237 15.52 0.11 7.49
C GLY A 237 15.00 -0.60 8.74
N ASP A 238 15.77 -0.62 9.82
CA ASP A 238 15.42 -1.31 11.06
C ASP A 238 14.10 -0.80 11.64
N ILE A 239 13.27 -1.71 12.16
CA ILE A 239 11.98 -1.38 12.75
C ILE A 239 12.18 -1.03 14.22
N LEU A 240 11.64 0.13 14.62
CA LEU A 240 11.77 0.66 15.96
C LEU A 240 10.42 0.63 16.69
N ALA A 241 10.46 0.46 18.01
CA ALA A 241 9.25 0.51 18.82
C ALA A 241 9.43 1.30 20.12
N TYR A 242 8.35 1.97 20.51
CA TYR A 242 8.31 2.90 21.62
C TYR A 242 7.07 2.68 22.48
N ASP A 243 7.15 3.06 23.74
CA ASP A 243 5.98 3.12 24.63
C ASP A 243 5.06 4.28 24.19
N LYS A 244 3.76 4.01 24.05
CA LYS A 244 2.80 4.99 23.52
C LYS A 244 2.54 6.17 24.47
N THR A 245 2.79 6.02 25.77
CA THR A 245 2.53 7.03 26.77
C THR A 245 3.74 7.91 27.03
N SER A 246 4.92 7.30 27.14
CA SER A 246 6.16 7.98 27.52
C SER A 246 7.07 8.29 26.32
N GLY A 247 6.95 7.58 25.19
CA GLY A 247 7.89 7.65 24.09
C GLY A 247 9.23 6.97 24.42
N GLU A 248 9.32 6.19 25.49
CA GLU A 248 10.54 5.42 25.80
C GLU A 248 10.74 4.32 24.76
N PHE A 249 12.01 4.15 24.33
CA PHE A 249 12.41 3.07 23.42
C PHE A 249 12.17 1.69 24.04
N LYS A 250 11.52 0.79 23.28
CA LYS A 250 11.23 -0.59 23.74
C LYS A 250 12.13 -1.62 23.07
N TRP A 251 12.16 -1.66 21.75
CA TRP A 251 12.92 -2.64 21.00
C TRP A 251 13.22 -2.17 19.56
N LYS A 252 14.19 -2.85 18.95
CA LYS A 252 14.58 -2.72 17.54
C LYS A 252 14.64 -4.10 16.90
N PHE A 253 14.05 -4.23 15.70
CA PHE A 253 14.24 -5.41 14.85
C PHE A 253 15.19 -5.07 13.70
N ASN A 254 16.32 -5.79 13.61
CA ASN A 254 17.28 -5.63 12.55
C ASN A 254 16.77 -6.30 11.27
N VAL A 255 16.41 -5.52 10.25
CA VAL A 255 15.92 -6.05 8.96
C VAL A 255 17.04 -6.66 8.12
N ILE A 256 18.30 -6.26 8.36
CA ILE A 256 19.52 -6.92 7.90
C ILE A 256 20.16 -7.58 9.11
N PRO A 257 20.06 -8.92 9.24
CA PRO A 257 20.51 -9.63 10.43
C PRO A 257 22.01 -9.47 10.73
N ARG A 258 22.33 -9.25 11.99
CA ARG A 258 23.70 -9.12 12.47
C ARG A 258 24.32 -10.50 12.80
N PRO A 259 25.65 -10.62 12.97
CA PRO A 259 26.30 -11.87 13.35
C PRO A 259 25.62 -12.53 14.57
N GLY A 260 25.16 -13.77 14.39
CA GLY A 260 24.45 -14.53 15.41
C GLY A 260 22.92 -14.42 15.38
N GLU A 261 22.37 -13.52 14.58
CA GLU A 261 20.93 -13.44 14.34
C GLU A 261 20.50 -14.37 13.19
N TYR A 262 19.23 -14.78 13.21
CA TYR A 262 18.65 -15.64 12.18
C TYR A 262 18.66 -14.94 10.81
N GLY A 263 19.15 -15.62 9.77
CA GLY A 263 19.21 -15.11 8.40
C GLY A 263 20.51 -14.38 8.07
N HIS A 264 21.42 -14.18 9.04
CA HIS A 264 22.72 -13.55 8.80
C HIS A 264 23.53 -14.28 7.71
N GLU A 265 23.45 -15.59 7.66
CA GLU A 265 24.12 -16.43 6.67
C GLU A 265 23.65 -16.18 5.21
N THR A 266 22.52 -15.50 5.02
CA THR A 266 22.02 -15.12 3.69
C THR A 266 22.66 -13.87 3.12
N TRP A 267 23.58 -13.23 3.86
CA TRP A 267 24.38 -12.07 3.49
C TRP A 267 25.84 -12.50 3.34
N GLU A 268 26.18 -13.08 2.18
CA GLU A 268 27.53 -13.55 1.91
C GLU A 268 28.51 -12.35 1.77
N ASN A 269 29.82 -12.60 1.98
CA ASN A 269 30.92 -11.63 1.85
C ASN A 269 30.80 -10.43 2.81
N ASP A 270 30.23 -10.64 3.98
CA ASP A 270 30.01 -9.58 4.98
C ASP A 270 29.23 -8.36 4.45
N ALA A 271 28.39 -8.58 3.41
CA ALA A 271 27.62 -7.53 2.78
C ALA A 271 26.64 -6.81 3.72
N TRP A 272 26.30 -7.43 4.85
CA TRP A 272 25.52 -6.83 5.94
C TRP A 272 26.17 -5.59 6.57
N GLU A 273 27.50 -5.41 6.41
CA GLU A 273 28.25 -4.28 7.00
C GLU A 273 27.96 -2.95 6.29
N TRP A 274 27.65 -2.99 4.99
CA TRP A 274 27.46 -1.79 4.17
C TRP A 274 26.13 -1.72 3.44
N THR A 275 25.44 -2.85 3.26
CA THR A 275 24.15 -2.86 2.58
C THR A 275 23.07 -2.29 3.49
N GLY A 276 22.13 -1.58 2.92
CA GLY A 276 21.00 -1.02 3.61
C GLY A 276 19.71 -1.14 2.81
N ASP A 277 18.80 -0.19 3.07
CA ASP A 277 17.41 -0.25 2.71
C ASP A 277 16.73 -1.44 3.42
N VAL A 278 16.04 -2.34 2.72
CA VAL A 278 15.18 -3.38 3.35
C VAL A 278 14.15 -2.72 4.26
N SER A 279 13.70 -1.54 3.87
CA SER A 279 12.80 -0.71 4.68
C SER A 279 11.34 -1.14 4.54
N SER A 280 10.51 -0.76 5.52
CA SER A 280 9.05 -0.90 5.44
C SER A 280 8.43 0.45 5.08
N TRP A 281 8.57 0.84 3.81
CA TRP A 281 7.96 2.08 3.31
C TRP A 281 6.46 1.95 3.06
N ALA A 282 5.97 0.73 2.82
CA ALA A 282 4.55 0.42 2.86
C ALA A 282 4.06 0.42 4.31
N PRO A 283 2.79 0.77 4.58
CA PRO A 283 2.27 0.77 5.94
C PRO A 283 2.26 -0.63 6.56
N ILE A 284 2.59 -0.68 7.83
CA ILE A 284 2.53 -1.88 8.67
C ILE A 284 1.08 -2.15 9.05
N THR A 285 0.69 -3.42 9.08
CA THR A 285 -0.64 -3.89 9.50
C THR A 285 -0.57 -4.54 10.87
N ALA A 286 -1.64 -4.46 11.65
CA ALA A 286 -1.67 -5.00 13.00
C ALA A 286 -2.86 -5.93 13.26
N ASP A 287 -2.60 -7.01 13.96
CA ASP A 287 -3.58 -7.85 14.64
C ASP A 287 -3.50 -7.53 16.15
N VAL A 288 -4.32 -6.57 16.57
CA VAL A 288 -4.28 -6.05 17.95
C VAL A 288 -4.67 -7.11 18.96
N GLU A 289 -5.62 -7.99 18.61
CA GLU A 289 -6.10 -9.06 19.48
C GLU A 289 -5.00 -10.09 19.78
N ASN A 290 -4.19 -10.43 18.77
CA ASN A 290 -3.10 -11.40 18.89
C ASN A 290 -1.74 -10.75 19.15
N ASN A 291 -1.69 -9.42 19.35
CA ASN A 291 -0.46 -8.66 19.61
C ASN A 291 0.62 -8.86 18.52
N LEU A 292 0.20 -8.94 17.24
CA LEU A 292 1.10 -9.13 16.10
C LEU A 292 1.10 -7.91 15.18
N VAL A 293 2.25 -7.64 14.59
CA VAL A 293 2.37 -6.71 13.47
C VAL A 293 2.97 -7.42 12.26
N PHE A 294 2.50 -7.02 11.08
CA PHE A 294 2.94 -7.56 9.80
C PHE A 294 3.69 -6.48 9.04
N VAL A 295 4.99 -6.68 8.89
CA VAL A 295 5.94 -5.71 8.32
C VAL A 295 6.28 -6.14 6.90
N PRO A 296 5.80 -5.41 5.86
CA PRO A 296 6.20 -5.64 4.47
C PRO A 296 7.50 -4.90 4.18
N THR A 297 8.55 -5.62 3.79
CA THR A 297 9.84 -5.02 3.44
C THR A 297 10.05 -4.89 1.94
N ASN A 298 10.95 -3.99 1.53
CA ASN A 298 11.45 -3.87 0.17
C ASN A 298 12.78 -4.62 -0.04
N GLY A 299 13.31 -4.55 -1.25
CA GLY A 299 14.64 -5.07 -1.59
C GLY A 299 15.78 -4.29 -0.93
N ALA A 300 16.97 -4.85 -1.00
CA ALA A 300 18.19 -4.20 -0.53
C ALA A 300 18.80 -3.30 -1.63
N THR A 301 19.53 -2.28 -1.24
CA THR A 301 20.34 -1.44 -2.14
C THR A 301 21.43 -2.28 -2.84
N ILE A 302 21.71 -2.14 -4.10
CA ILE A 302 21.13 -1.33 -5.16
C ILE A 302 20.03 -2.18 -5.82
N ASP A 303 18.96 -1.52 -6.33
CA ASP A 303 17.72 -2.23 -6.74
C ASP A 303 17.88 -3.22 -7.90
N TYR A 304 18.81 -3.02 -8.84
CA TYR A 304 18.90 -3.84 -10.06
C TYR A 304 20.24 -4.55 -10.26
N TYR A 305 21.12 -4.50 -9.27
CA TYR A 305 22.38 -5.23 -9.25
C TYR A 305 22.78 -5.59 -7.83
N GLY A 306 22.97 -6.87 -7.56
CA GLY A 306 23.30 -7.40 -6.24
C GLY A 306 24.66 -8.09 -6.15
N GLY A 307 25.54 -7.95 -7.14
CA GLY A 307 26.83 -8.67 -7.17
C GLY A 307 27.77 -8.40 -5.99
N PHE A 308 27.58 -7.32 -5.25
CA PHE A 308 28.30 -6.99 -4.01
C PHE A 308 27.60 -7.49 -2.72
N ARG A 309 26.39 -8.01 -2.83
CA ARG A 309 25.59 -8.57 -1.72
C ARG A 309 25.08 -9.99 -2.02
N PRO A 310 25.97 -10.98 -2.33
CA PRO A 310 25.54 -12.32 -2.67
C PRO A 310 24.71 -12.96 -1.54
N GLY A 311 23.95 -14.00 -1.89
CA GLY A 311 23.02 -14.69 -1.00
C GLY A 311 21.57 -14.22 -1.19
N ASP A 312 20.62 -14.81 -0.47
CA ASP A 312 19.19 -14.51 -0.61
C ASP A 312 18.76 -13.19 0.03
N ASN A 313 19.63 -12.56 0.85
CA ASN A 313 19.48 -11.24 1.48
C ASN A 313 18.22 -11.11 2.35
N LEU A 314 18.05 -12.01 3.31
CA LEU A 314 16.93 -11.96 4.26
C LEU A 314 17.12 -10.77 5.21
N PHE A 315 16.12 -9.93 5.50
CA PHE A 315 14.69 -9.98 5.22
C PHE A 315 14.26 -9.08 4.05
N GLY A 316 15.06 -8.93 3.00
CA GLY A 316 14.64 -8.19 1.80
C GLY A 316 13.40 -8.84 1.18
N THR A 317 12.49 -8.00 0.67
CA THR A 317 11.23 -8.37 -0.02
C THR A 317 10.46 -9.48 0.69
N SER A 318 10.24 -9.28 1.99
CA SER A 318 9.60 -10.24 2.91
C SER A 318 8.34 -9.68 3.55
N LEU A 319 7.49 -10.57 4.03
CA LEU A 319 6.48 -10.30 5.04
C LEU A 319 6.97 -10.88 6.37
N ILE A 320 7.08 -10.05 7.39
CA ILE A 320 7.59 -10.43 8.70
C ILE A 320 6.49 -10.22 9.73
N ALA A 321 6.14 -11.27 10.49
CA ALA A 321 5.26 -11.15 11.65
C ALA A 321 6.10 -11.01 12.91
N LEU A 322 5.91 -9.91 13.64
CA LEU A 322 6.57 -9.62 14.91
C LEU A 322 5.56 -9.56 16.04
N ASP A 323 5.95 -10.05 17.23
CA ASP A 323 5.27 -9.70 18.47
C ASP A 323 5.43 -8.22 18.74
N ALA A 324 4.31 -7.50 18.87
CA ALA A 324 4.33 -6.05 18.99
C ALA A 324 4.99 -5.54 20.29
N SER A 325 4.94 -6.32 21.37
CA SER A 325 5.48 -5.93 22.68
C SER A 325 6.99 -6.16 22.79
N THR A 326 7.53 -7.17 22.09
CA THR A 326 8.92 -7.60 22.24
C THR A 326 9.79 -7.41 21.00
N GLY A 327 9.17 -7.29 19.82
CA GLY A 327 9.88 -7.28 18.53
C GLY A 327 10.39 -8.66 18.11
N GLU A 328 10.08 -9.72 18.85
CA GLU A 328 10.47 -11.08 18.48
C GLU A 328 9.73 -11.52 17.22
N ARG A 329 10.48 -12.12 16.28
CA ARG A 329 9.91 -12.64 15.04
C ARG A 329 9.12 -13.92 15.30
N ALA A 330 7.79 -13.85 15.11
CA ALA A 330 6.92 -15.03 15.16
C ALA A 330 7.14 -15.92 13.93
N TRP A 331 7.09 -15.32 12.74
CA TRP A 331 7.37 -15.99 11.47
C TRP A 331 7.71 -14.95 10.38
N HIS A 332 8.15 -15.42 9.21
CA HIS A 332 8.34 -14.59 8.02
C HIS A 332 8.20 -15.43 6.76
N PHE A 333 8.01 -14.76 5.64
CA PHE A 333 8.11 -15.35 4.32
C PHE A 333 8.80 -14.37 3.36
N GLN A 334 9.85 -14.81 2.67
CA GLN A 334 10.54 -14.01 1.65
C GLN A 334 9.89 -14.25 0.29
N MET A 335 9.37 -13.20 -0.33
CA MET A 335 8.60 -13.26 -1.58
C MET A 335 9.47 -13.13 -2.82
N VAL A 336 10.68 -12.59 -2.67
CA VAL A 336 11.71 -12.56 -3.72
C VAL A 336 13.08 -12.78 -3.07
N HIS A 337 13.75 -13.86 -3.47
CA HIS A 337 15.13 -14.11 -3.07
C HIS A 337 16.08 -13.25 -3.88
N HIS A 338 17.04 -12.59 -3.25
CA HIS A 338 18.03 -11.75 -3.92
C HIS A 338 17.39 -10.76 -4.91
N ASP A 339 16.48 -9.92 -4.42
CA ASP A 339 15.70 -9.03 -5.28
C ASP A 339 16.61 -8.05 -6.05
N ILE A 340 16.57 -8.14 -7.38
CA ILE A 340 17.17 -7.21 -8.34
C ILE A 340 16.14 -6.72 -9.37
N TRP A 341 14.86 -6.75 -9.04
CA TRP A 341 13.77 -6.35 -9.92
C TRP A 341 12.98 -5.16 -9.39
N ASN A 342 13.32 -4.65 -8.19
CA ASN A 342 12.54 -3.66 -7.46
C ASN A 342 11.10 -4.15 -7.20
N TYR A 343 10.98 -5.42 -6.80
CA TYR A 343 9.70 -6.07 -6.51
C TYR A 343 9.28 -5.93 -5.04
N ASP A 344 9.55 -4.76 -4.46
CA ASP A 344 9.11 -4.39 -3.11
C ASP A 344 7.68 -4.82 -2.83
N ASN A 345 7.36 -5.11 -1.57
CA ASN A 345 5.99 -5.23 -1.11
C ASN A 345 5.36 -3.83 -1.05
N PRO A 346 4.48 -3.46 -2.00
CA PRO A 346 4.18 -2.05 -2.25
C PRO A 346 3.05 -1.49 -1.39
N MET A 347 2.33 -2.33 -0.64
CA MET A 347 1.17 -1.93 0.12
C MET A 347 1.04 -2.70 1.43
N SER A 348 0.19 -2.19 2.31
CA SER A 348 -0.13 -2.84 3.58
C SER A 348 -0.58 -4.28 3.35
N PRO A 349 -0.12 -5.24 4.14
CA PRO A 349 -0.78 -6.53 4.25
C PRO A 349 -2.25 -6.34 4.64
N ILE A 350 -3.14 -7.21 4.18
CA ILE A 350 -4.59 -7.13 4.47
C ILE A 350 -4.97 -8.31 5.36
N LEU A 351 -5.69 -8.06 6.45
CA LEU A 351 -6.22 -9.11 7.31
C LEU A 351 -7.66 -9.45 6.92
N LEU A 352 -7.92 -10.72 6.74
CA LEU A 352 -9.26 -11.29 6.53
C LEU A 352 -9.38 -12.61 7.27
N ASP A 353 -10.55 -12.87 7.84
CA ASP A 353 -10.91 -14.21 8.26
C ASP A 353 -11.62 -14.90 7.09
N VAL A 354 -11.09 -16.03 6.68
CA VAL A 354 -11.56 -16.76 5.48
C VAL A 354 -11.90 -18.21 5.81
N ASN A 355 -12.82 -18.79 5.05
CA ASN A 355 -13.16 -20.20 5.18
C ASN A 355 -12.59 -20.99 4.01
N VAL A 356 -11.48 -21.67 4.23
CA VAL A 356 -10.83 -22.50 3.21
C VAL A 356 -11.09 -23.97 3.52
N ASP A 357 -11.74 -24.67 2.59
CA ASP A 357 -12.09 -26.10 2.73
C ASP A 357 -12.84 -26.42 4.05
N GLY A 358 -13.75 -25.52 4.47
CA GLY A 358 -14.55 -25.68 5.69
C GLY A 358 -13.81 -25.37 6.99
N ARG A 359 -12.62 -24.78 6.91
CA ARG A 359 -11.83 -24.32 8.06
C ARG A 359 -11.78 -22.80 8.10
N ASP A 360 -12.18 -22.22 9.21
CA ASP A 360 -12.03 -20.79 9.45
C ASP A 360 -10.55 -20.50 9.77
N ILE A 361 -9.94 -19.65 8.99
CA ILE A 361 -8.51 -19.31 9.08
C ILE A 361 -8.39 -17.80 9.22
N PRO A 362 -7.79 -17.32 10.31
CA PRO A 362 -7.37 -15.92 10.40
C PRO A 362 -6.19 -15.72 9.44
N ALA A 363 -6.42 -15.00 8.34
CA ALA A 363 -5.44 -14.89 7.28
C ALA A 363 -4.84 -13.49 7.16
N VAL A 364 -3.64 -13.42 6.58
CA VAL A 364 -2.99 -12.21 6.11
C VAL A 364 -2.64 -12.39 4.64
N MET A 365 -2.95 -11.38 3.82
CA MET A 365 -2.68 -11.34 2.38
C MET A 365 -1.67 -10.24 2.06
N GLN A 366 -0.62 -10.58 1.31
CA GLN A 366 0.30 -9.62 0.73
C GLN A 366 0.13 -9.56 -0.77
N VAL A 367 -0.40 -8.44 -1.26
CA VAL A 367 -0.46 -8.13 -2.69
C VAL A 367 0.86 -7.53 -3.13
N THR A 368 1.40 -7.98 -4.26
CA THR A 368 2.78 -7.69 -4.67
C THR A 368 2.88 -7.01 -6.04
N LYS A 369 4.03 -6.36 -6.30
CA LYS A 369 4.35 -5.76 -7.61
C LYS A 369 4.43 -6.81 -8.73
N GLN A 370 4.90 -8.01 -8.44
CA GLN A 370 4.99 -9.12 -9.41
C GLN A 370 3.65 -9.78 -9.73
N SER A 371 2.53 -9.16 -9.29
CA SER A 371 1.16 -9.57 -9.58
C SER A 371 0.70 -10.85 -8.90
N PHE A 372 1.30 -11.19 -7.77
CA PHE A 372 0.84 -12.26 -6.90
C PHE A 372 0.09 -11.73 -5.66
N VAL A 373 -0.78 -12.57 -5.11
CA VAL A 373 -1.27 -12.48 -3.74
C VAL A 373 -0.72 -13.67 -2.97
N TYR A 374 0.12 -13.41 -1.98
CA TYR A 374 0.55 -14.43 -1.02
C TYR A 374 -0.40 -14.38 0.17
N ALA A 375 -0.89 -15.53 0.60
CA ALA A 375 -1.86 -15.66 1.68
C ALA A 375 -1.41 -16.68 2.72
N PHE A 376 -1.39 -16.26 3.98
CA PHE A 376 -0.91 -17.08 5.10
C PHE A 376 -1.91 -17.08 6.25
N ASN A 377 -1.93 -18.14 7.03
CA ASN A 377 -2.48 -18.07 8.38
C ASN A 377 -1.63 -17.05 9.18
N ARG A 378 -2.26 -15.94 9.62
CA ARG A 378 -1.53 -14.83 10.24
C ARG A 378 -0.87 -15.17 11.58
N LEU A 379 -1.35 -16.23 12.26
CA LEU A 379 -0.81 -16.67 13.54
C LEU A 379 0.40 -17.58 13.38
N THR A 380 0.46 -18.38 12.30
CA THR A 380 1.47 -19.44 12.15
C THR A 380 2.44 -19.22 10.97
N GLY A 381 2.08 -18.38 10.01
CA GLY A 381 2.82 -18.21 8.75
C GLY A 381 2.63 -19.38 7.77
N GLU A 382 1.74 -20.34 8.06
CA GLU A 382 1.44 -21.42 7.13
C GLU A 382 0.69 -20.87 5.90
N PRO A 383 1.17 -21.13 4.66
CA PRO A 383 0.47 -20.64 3.48
C PRO A 383 -0.89 -21.32 3.30
N LEU A 384 -1.91 -20.55 2.87
CA LEU A 384 -3.26 -21.08 2.63
C LEU A 384 -3.28 -22.07 1.47
N TRP A 385 -2.45 -21.84 0.48
CA TRP A 385 -2.24 -22.71 -0.69
C TRP A 385 -0.74 -22.94 -0.92
N PRO A 386 -0.33 -24.06 -1.53
CA PRO A 386 1.08 -24.35 -1.75
C PRO A 386 1.81 -23.21 -2.49
N ILE A 387 3.02 -22.92 -2.05
CA ILE A 387 3.95 -22.03 -2.73
C ILE A 387 5.10 -22.91 -3.24
N GLU A 388 5.42 -22.82 -4.52
CA GLU A 388 6.41 -23.68 -5.19
C GLU A 388 7.67 -22.90 -5.52
N GLU A 389 8.82 -23.41 -5.13
CA GLU A 389 10.11 -22.92 -5.62
C GLU A 389 10.30 -23.34 -7.08
N ARG A 390 10.34 -22.37 -8.00
CA ARG A 390 10.50 -22.62 -9.43
C ARG A 390 11.80 -22.03 -9.95
N PRO A 391 12.54 -22.76 -10.84
CA PRO A 391 13.74 -22.23 -11.47
C PRO A 391 13.47 -20.94 -12.26
N VAL A 392 14.40 -19.98 -12.18
CA VAL A 392 14.33 -18.69 -12.88
C VAL A 392 15.58 -18.45 -13.73
N PRO A 393 15.49 -17.59 -14.76
CA PRO A 393 16.65 -17.25 -15.59
C PRO A 393 17.79 -16.67 -14.73
N GLN A 394 19.01 -17.10 -15.03
CA GLN A 394 20.20 -16.62 -14.32
C GLN A 394 20.81 -15.39 -15.02
N SER A 395 21.47 -14.52 -14.27
CA SER A 395 22.11 -13.32 -14.79
C SER A 395 23.35 -13.67 -15.62
N THR A 396 23.57 -12.87 -16.66
CA THR A 396 24.81 -12.86 -17.45
C THR A 396 25.72 -11.68 -17.10
N VAL A 397 25.27 -10.81 -16.19
CA VAL A 397 26.03 -9.64 -15.75
C VAL A 397 27.20 -10.11 -14.86
N PRO A 398 28.43 -9.73 -15.15
CA PRO A 398 29.57 -10.14 -14.35
C PRO A 398 29.42 -9.76 -12.87
N GLY A 399 29.72 -10.70 -11.97
CA GLY A 399 29.60 -10.53 -10.52
C GLY A 399 28.21 -10.84 -9.96
N GLU A 400 27.16 -10.80 -10.77
CA GLU A 400 25.80 -11.09 -10.31
C GLU A 400 25.57 -12.60 -10.12
N LYS A 401 25.02 -12.97 -8.98
CA LYS A 401 24.69 -14.35 -8.63
C LYS A 401 23.28 -14.42 -8.04
N LEU A 402 22.32 -14.74 -8.87
CA LEU A 402 20.93 -14.86 -8.48
C LEU A 402 20.64 -16.13 -7.69
N SER A 403 19.59 -16.10 -6.87
CA SER A 403 18.98 -17.32 -6.36
C SER A 403 18.52 -18.21 -7.53
N PRO A 404 18.74 -19.53 -7.48
CA PRO A 404 18.38 -20.42 -8.58
C PRO A 404 16.87 -20.57 -8.77
N THR A 405 16.09 -20.31 -7.74
CA THR A 405 14.63 -20.41 -7.72
C THR A 405 14.00 -19.17 -7.14
N GLN A 406 12.69 -19.02 -7.38
CA GLN A 406 11.84 -18.02 -6.76
C GLN A 406 10.53 -18.65 -6.33
N PRO A 407 9.85 -18.14 -5.29
CA PRO A 407 8.59 -18.68 -4.79
C PRO A 407 7.40 -18.24 -5.66
N PHE A 408 6.61 -19.20 -6.11
CA PHE A 408 5.40 -18.99 -6.90
C PHE A 408 4.18 -19.54 -6.14
N PRO A 409 3.24 -18.71 -5.70
CA PRO A 409 2.00 -19.21 -5.12
C PRO A 409 1.18 -19.93 -6.20
N THR A 410 0.57 -21.06 -5.84
CA THR A 410 -0.29 -21.83 -6.75
C THR A 410 -1.69 -21.24 -6.85
N LYS A 411 -2.12 -20.51 -5.82
CA LYS A 411 -3.36 -19.74 -5.72
C LYS A 411 -3.15 -18.49 -4.86
N PRO A 412 -3.90 -17.40 -5.13
CA PRO A 412 -4.66 -17.12 -6.34
C PRO A 412 -3.78 -17.09 -7.61
N ALA A 413 -4.42 -17.21 -8.79
CA ALA A 413 -3.73 -16.98 -10.05
C ALA A 413 -3.20 -15.54 -10.11
N PRO A 414 -2.14 -15.25 -10.91
CA PRO A 414 -1.66 -13.90 -11.10
C PRO A 414 -2.76 -12.96 -11.61
N PHE A 415 -2.85 -11.75 -11.03
CA PHE A 415 -3.90 -10.79 -11.39
C PHE A 415 -3.51 -9.82 -12.53
N ASP A 416 -2.27 -9.87 -13.00
CA ASP A 416 -1.76 -9.08 -14.13
C ASP A 416 -0.66 -9.83 -14.89
N ILE A 417 -0.14 -9.22 -15.96
CA ILE A 417 0.91 -9.77 -16.81
C ILE A 417 2.16 -10.16 -16.02
N GLN A 418 2.73 -11.31 -16.32
CA GLN A 418 3.97 -11.82 -15.74
C GLN A 418 4.93 -12.26 -16.84
N GLY A 419 5.99 -11.49 -17.08
CA GLY A 419 6.82 -11.62 -18.26
C GLY A 419 6.15 -11.07 -19.51
N ILE A 420 6.85 -11.14 -20.63
CA ILE A 420 6.34 -10.73 -21.95
C ILE A 420 6.96 -11.57 -23.06
N SER A 421 6.14 -11.96 -24.01
CA SER A 421 6.52 -12.70 -25.20
C SER A 421 5.94 -12.05 -26.46
N ILE A 422 6.24 -12.60 -27.61
CA ILE A 422 5.67 -12.16 -28.89
C ILE A 422 4.15 -12.35 -28.95
N ASP A 423 3.61 -13.30 -28.18
CA ASP A 423 2.18 -13.59 -28.14
C ASP A 423 1.38 -12.59 -27.30
N ASP A 424 2.06 -11.85 -26.43
CA ASP A 424 1.46 -10.80 -25.60
C ASP A 424 1.39 -9.45 -26.32
N LEU A 425 2.04 -9.31 -27.47
CA LEU A 425 2.04 -8.08 -28.23
C LEU A 425 0.69 -7.83 -28.89
N VAL A 426 0.32 -6.54 -29.04
CA VAL A 426 -0.91 -6.11 -29.70
C VAL A 426 -1.01 -6.72 -31.10
N ASP A 427 -2.16 -7.31 -31.43
CA ASP A 427 -2.39 -8.09 -32.67
C ASP A 427 -3.71 -7.73 -33.35
N TRP A 428 -4.21 -6.53 -33.15
CA TRP A 428 -5.49 -6.06 -33.66
C TRP A 428 -5.57 -6.07 -35.19
N THR A 429 -4.43 -5.75 -35.86
CA THR A 429 -4.25 -5.97 -37.30
C THR A 429 -2.85 -6.51 -37.56
N PRO A 430 -2.60 -7.17 -38.72
CA PRO A 430 -1.25 -7.60 -39.09
C PRO A 430 -0.23 -6.46 -39.07
N GLU A 431 -0.61 -5.25 -39.48
CA GLU A 431 0.24 -4.06 -39.52
C GLU A 431 0.60 -3.58 -38.12
N LEU A 432 -0.38 -3.46 -37.22
CA LEU A 432 -0.17 -3.04 -35.83
C LEU A 432 0.69 -4.07 -35.09
N ARG A 433 0.43 -5.37 -35.31
CA ARG A 433 1.27 -6.45 -34.75
C ARG A 433 2.72 -6.34 -35.24
N GLN A 434 2.93 -6.15 -36.54
CA GLN A 434 4.29 -6.02 -37.08
C GLN A 434 5.01 -4.79 -36.52
N GLN A 435 4.31 -3.69 -36.32
CA GLN A 435 4.85 -2.49 -35.68
C GLN A 435 5.25 -2.76 -34.22
N ALA A 436 4.43 -3.48 -33.46
CA ALA A 436 4.75 -3.89 -32.10
C ALA A 436 5.99 -4.81 -32.03
N ILE A 437 6.05 -5.82 -32.91
CA ILE A 437 7.21 -6.72 -33.03
C ILE A 437 8.49 -5.91 -33.35
N THR A 438 8.40 -4.95 -34.26
CA THR A 438 9.53 -4.10 -34.63
C THR A 438 9.96 -3.21 -33.47
N ALA A 439 9.02 -2.60 -32.75
CA ALA A 439 9.30 -1.78 -31.57
C ALA A 439 9.99 -2.57 -30.44
N MET A 440 9.64 -3.86 -30.31
CA MET A 440 10.21 -4.76 -29.30
C MET A 440 11.48 -5.47 -29.74
N SER A 441 11.86 -5.36 -31.02
CA SER A 441 13.01 -6.13 -31.59
C SER A 441 14.34 -5.84 -30.90
N ASP A 442 14.52 -4.64 -30.35
CA ASP A 442 15.75 -4.22 -29.64
C ASP A 442 15.78 -4.66 -28.16
N TYR A 443 14.71 -5.26 -27.68
CA TYR A 443 14.57 -5.61 -26.26
C TYR A 443 14.56 -7.13 -26.06
N MET A 444 15.08 -7.56 -24.91
CA MET A 444 14.99 -8.95 -24.49
C MET A 444 13.67 -9.17 -23.77
N MET A 445 12.79 -9.94 -24.38
CA MET A 445 11.53 -10.40 -23.77
C MET A 445 11.79 -11.72 -23.05
N GLY A 446 11.06 -11.99 -21.98
CA GLY A 446 11.21 -13.22 -21.20
C GLY A 446 10.15 -13.38 -20.11
N PRO A 447 10.25 -14.43 -19.30
CA PRO A 447 9.33 -14.69 -18.20
C PRO A 447 9.47 -13.68 -17.06
N LEU A 448 8.60 -13.79 -16.07
CA LEU A 448 8.80 -13.14 -14.76
C LEU A 448 10.19 -13.50 -14.20
N PHE A 449 10.84 -12.57 -13.50
CA PHE A 449 12.21 -12.69 -13.01
C PHE A 449 13.29 -12.81 -14.11
N LEU A 450 13.00 -12.29 -15.33
CA LEU A 450 14.06 -12.05 -16.30
C LEU A 450 15.07 -11.06 -15.69
N PRO A 451 16.39 -11.39 -15.59
CA PRO A 451 17.37 -10.45 -15.03
C PRO A 451 17.68 -9.31 -15.99
N PRO A 452 18.18 -8.16 -15.49
CA PRO A 452 18.69 -7.10 -16.35
C PRO A 452 19.90 -7.56 -17.15
N ILE A 453 20.17 -6.85 -18.24
CA ILE A 453 21.37 -7.09 -19.06
C ILE A 453 22.27 -5.85 -19.10
N GLN A 454 23.58 -6.06 -19.22
CA GLN A 454 24.53 -4.96 -19.37
C GLN A 454 24.48 -4.37 -20.79
N ARG A 455 24.86 -3.11 -20.91
CA ARG A 455 25.10 -2.47 -22.21
C ARG A 455 26.13 -3.25 -23.03
N GLY A 456 25.80 -3.50 -24.30
CA GLY A 456 26.67 -4.30 -25.17
C GLY A 456 26.55 -5.80 -24.96
N HIS A 457 25.46 -6.28 -24.35
CA HIS A 457 25.17 -7.69 -24.18
C HIS A 457 25.27 -8.44 -25.52
N GLU A 458 25.80 -9.68 -25.50
CA GLU A 458 26.08 -10.50 -26.69
C GLU A 458 24.86 -10.78 -27.61
N SER A 459 23.65 -10.73 -27.04
CA SER A 459 22.40 -10.84 -27.80
C SER A 459 22.14 -9.66 -28.75
N GLY A 460 22.92 -8.59 -28.67
CA GLY A 460 22.67 -7.35 -29.38
C GLY A 460 21.44 -6.57 -28.88
N LYS A 461 20.77 -7.04 -27.82
CA LYS A 461 19.60 -6.36 -27.23
C LYS A 461 20.04 -5.17 -26.39
N ARG A 462 19.19 -4.16 -26.37
CA ARG A 462 19.42 -2.90 -25.65
C ARG A 462 19.17 -3.02 -24.15
N ALA A 463 18.08 -3.68 -23.78
CA ALA A 463 17.66 -3.83 -22.39
C ALA A 463 16.80 -5.09 -22.21
N ALA A 464 16.69 -5.61 -20.99
CA ALA A 464 15.71 -6.60 -20.62
C ALA A 464 14.37 -5.92 -20.28
N MET A 465 13.24 -6.55 -20.64
CA MET A 465 11.90 -6.05 -20.33
C MET A 465 11.37 -6.70 -19.06
N PHE A 466 11.26 -5.94 -18.00
CA PHE A 466 10.61 -6.36 -16.75
C PHE A 466 9.11 -6.18 -16.89
N CYS A 467 8.35 -7.25 -16.77
CA CYS A 467 6.90 -7.26 -16.80
C CYS A 467 6.33 -8.11 -15.64
N PRO A 468 5.68 -7.52 -14.65
CA PRO A 468 5.51 -6.09 -14.45
C PRO A 468 6.84 -5.37 -14.27
N GLY A 469 6.92 -4.12 -14.72
CA GLY A 469 8.04 -3.22 -14.37
C GLY A 469 7.81 -2.60 -12.99
N GLY A 470 8.77 -1.80 -12.51
CA GLY A 470 8.70 -1.18 -11.18
C GLY A 470 7.45 -0.31 -10.90
N GLY A 471 6.74 0.09 -11.94
CA GLY A 471 5.46 0.80 -11.83
C GLY A 471 4.25 0.00 -12.31
N GLY A 472 4.42 -1.27 -12.67
CA GLY A 472 3.37 -2.19 -13.10
C GLY A 472 2.82 -3.04 -11.97
N GLY A 473 1.91 -3.97 -12.30
CA GLY A 473 1.24 -4.79 -11.31
C GLY A 473 0.40 -3.93 -10.35
N ALA A 474 0.48 -4.21 -9.05
CA ALA A 474 -0.15 -3.42 -7.99
C ALA A 474 0.84 -2.47 -7.31
N ASN A 475 0.37 -1.35 -6.75
CA ASN A 475 1.22 -0.36 -6.08
C ASN A 475 0.44 0.42 -5.02
N ILE A 476 1.15 1.05 -4.08
CA ILE A 476 0.61 1.85 -2.97
C ILE A 476 -0.32 3.00 -3.43
N THR A 477 -0.19 3.45 -4.67
CA THR A 477 -1.06 4.50 -5.24
C THR A 477 -2.51 4.06 -5.43
N ALA A 478 -2.75 2.75 -5.38
CA ALA A 478 -4.05 2.11 -5.46
C ALA A 478 -4.06 0.86 -4.57
N PRO A 479 -4.12 1.04 -3.25
CA PRO A 479 -4.14 -0.08 -2.33
C PRO A 479 -5.30 -1.04 -2.65
N ALA A 480 -5.06 -2.33 -2.50
CA ALA A 480 -6.13 -3.32 -2.57
C ALA A 480 -7.13 -3.10 -1.44
N VAL A 481 -8.35 -3.53 -1.64
CA VAL A 481 -9.44 -3.43 -0.65
C VAL A 481 -10.09 -4.80 -0.46
N ALA A 482 -10.65 -5.05 0.72
CA ALA A 482 -11.26 -6.33 1.03
C ALA A 482 -12.64 -6.15 1.68
N ASP A 483 -13.55 -7.06 1.38
CA ASP A 483 -14.85 -7.13 2.04
C ASP A 483 -14.81 -8.24 3.09
N PRO A 484 -14.70 -7.91 4.39
CA PRO A 484 -14.60 -8.89 5.46
C PRO A 484 -15.88 -9.70 5.66
N THR A 485 -17.02 -9.25 5.11
CA THR A 485 -18.30 -9.96 5.22
C THR A 485 -18.42 -11.12 4.23
N THR A 486 -17.63 -11.08 3.14
CA THR A 486 -17.70 -12.06 2.05
C THR A 486 -16.38 -12.79 1.81
N GLY A 487 -15.26 -12.30 2.35
CA GLY A 487 -13.93 -12.82 2.08
C GLY A 487 -13.40 -12.45 0.68
N MET A 488 -13.95 -11.40 0.07
CA MET A 488 -13.53 -10.91 -1.23
C MET A 488 -12.39 -9.91 -1.11
N LEU A 489 -11.39 -10.06 -1.97
CA LEU A 489 -10.28 -9.14 -2.17
C LEU A 489 -10.38 -8.51 -3.56
N TYR A 490 -10.30 -7.18 -3.65
CA TYR A 490 -10.31 -6.44 -4.92
C TYR A 490 -8.95 -5.79 -5.13
N VAL A 491 -8.31 -6.12 -6.25
CA VAL A 491 -6.97 -5.64 -6.58
C VAL A 491 -7.03 -4.78 -7.83
N SER A 492 -6.63 -3.52 -7.70
CA SER A 492 -6.36 -2.65 -8.85
C SER A 492 -4.95 -2.92 -9.37
N SER A 493 -4.84 -3.19 -10.67
CA SER A 493 -3.54 -3.39 -11.32
C SER A 493 -3.45 -2.68 -12.66
N ARG A 494 -2.21 -2.49 -13.13
CA ARG A 494 -1.94 -2.02 -14.48
C ARG A 494 -0.86 -2.84 -15.16
N SER A 495 -1.08 -3.18 -16.42
CA SER A 495 -0.06 -3.79 -17.26
C SER A 495 0.94 -2.72 -17.68
N ALA A 496 2.15 -2.79 -17.14
CA ALA A 496 3.24 -1.89 -17.49
C ALA A 496 4.57 -2.65 -17.41
N CYS A 497 5.39 -2.49 -18.44
CA CYS A 497 6.72 -3.07 -18.49
C CYS A 497 7.78 -1.97 -18.50
N SER A 498 8.94 -2.25 -17.92
CA SER A 498 10.07 -1.32 -17.86
C SER A 498 11.31 -1.94 -18.51
N PRO A 499 11.98 -1.25 -19.46
CA PRO A 499 13.28 -1.69 -19.95
C PRO A 499 14.35 -1.40 -18.92
N VAL A 500 15.15 -2.41 -18.56
CA VAL A 500 16.26 -2.28 -17.61
C VAL A 500 17.57 -2.66 -18.28
N GLN A 501 18.54 -1.73 -18.24
CA GLN A 501 19.90 -1.91 -18.73
C GLN A 501 20.88 -1.50 -17.63
N LEU A 502 21.90 -2.29 -17.42
CA LEU A 502 23.01 -1.96 -16.52
C LEU A 502 24.20 -1.36 -17.31
N VAL A 503 24.92 -0.46 -16.67
CA VAL A 503 26.17 0.13 -17.18
C VAL A 503 27.29 -0.08 -16.16
N PRO A 504 28.55 -0.06 -16.57
CA PRO A 504 29.69 -0.09 -15.63
C PRO A 504 29.58 1.02 -14.58
N GLY A 505 30.01 0.74 -13.35
CA GLY A 505 29.92 1.65 -12.21
C GLY A 505 30.58 3.00 -12.44
N GLU A 506 31.68 3.05 -13.18
CA GLU A 506 32.37 4.29 -13.55
C GLU A 506 31.49 5.27 -14.35
N GLU A 507 30.57 4.75 -15.19
CA GLU A 507 29.63 5.58 -15.95
C GLU A 507 28.47 6.13 -15.08
N ALA A 508 28.27 5.54 -13.90
CA ALA A 508 27.19 5.89 -12.99
C ALA A 508 27.67 6.55 -11.71
N ASP A 509 28.96 6.91 -11.63
CA ASP A 509 29.57 7.53 -10.45
C ASP A 509 29.51 6.64 -9.18
N LEU A 510 29.50 5.31 -9.36
CA LEU A 510 29.64 4.37 -8.25
C LEU A 510 31.10 4.31 -7.80
N GLN A 511 31.34 4.53 -6.51
CA GLN A 511 32.68 4.56 -5.93
C GLN A 511 33.21 3.20 -5.49
N TYR A 512 32.39 2.15 -5.54
CA TYR A 512 32.79 0.81 -5.12
C TYR A 512 33.22 -0.06 -6.29
N GLU A 513 34.40 -0.64 -6.18
CA GLU A 513 34.89 -1.68 -7.09
C GLU A 513 34.80 -3.06 -6.42
N LEU A 514 34.10 -4.00 -7.07
CA LEU A 514 34.17 -5.39 -6.67
C LEU A 514 35.63 -5.89 -6.67
N PRO A 515 36.00 -6.89 -5.87
CA PRO A 515 37.29 -7.54 -5.93
C PRO A 515 37.68 -8.04 -7.34
N THR A 516 36.71 -8.22 -8.21
CA THR A 516 36.85 -8.58 -9.63
C THR A 516 37.05 -7.38 -10.55
N GLY A 517 37.00 -6.13 -10.04
CA GLY A 517 37.14 -4.92 -10.84
C GLY A 517 35.91 -4.53 -11.65
N SER A 518 34.71 -5.05 -11.30
CA SER A 518 33.48 -4.77 -12.05
C SER A 518 32.33 -4.47 -11.12
N THR A 519 31.85 -3.23 -11.15
CA THR A 519 30.57 -2.84 -10.55
C THR A 519 29.62 -2.37 -11.63
N TYR A 520 28.36 -2.70 -11.50
CA TYR A 520 27.32 -2.27 -12.42
C TYR A 520 26.33 -1.38 -11.71
N ALA A 521 26.04 -0.24 -12.32
CA ALA A 521 25.00 0.64 -11.90
C ALA A 521 23.79 0.48 -12.80
N GLN A 522 22.67 0.81 -12.22
CA GLN A 522 21.38 0.75 -12.84
C GLN A 522 21.12 1.95 -13.74
N PHE A 523 20.46 1.65 -14.87
CA PHE A 523 19.63 2.63 -15.59
C PHE A 523 18.31 1.98 -16.01
N ALA A 524 17.31 2.02 -15.15
CA ALA A 524 15.93 1.85 -15.59
C ALA A 524 15.51 3.12 -16.36
N ASN A 525 15.11 2.98 -17.62
CA ASN A 525 14.74 4.10 -18.49
C ASN A 525 15.83 5.17 -18.70
N GLY A 526 17.09 4.84 -18.48
CA GLY A 526 18.22 5.72 -18.68
C GLY A 526 18.52 5.98 -20.17
N PRO A 527 19.50 6.88 -20.48
CA PRO A 527 19.83 7.28 -21.86
C PRO A 527 20.21 6.13 -22.81
N GLY A 528 20.50 4.96 -22.29
CA GLY A 528 20.83 3.76 -23.08
C GLY A 528 19.68 2.78 -23.25
N ALA A 529 18.84 2.63 -22.25
CA ALA A 529 17.73 1.66 -22.24
C ALA A 529 16.62 2.07 -23.22
N GLY A 530 16.29 3.35 -23.29
CA GLY A 530 15.16 3.85 -24.09
C GLY A 530 13.83 3.26 -23.60
N SER A 531 12.80 3.40 -24.39
CA SER A 531 11.51 2.71 -24.17
C SER A 531 10.94 2.30 -25.52
N PRO A 532 10.41 1.08 -25.66
CA PRO A 532 9.74 0.69 -26.88
C PRO A 532 8.52 1.59 -27.09
N ARG A 533 8.37 2.07 -28.33
CA ARG A 533 7.24 2.91 -28.70
C ARG A 533 6.56 2.35 -29.92
N HIS A 534 5.26 2.08 -29.79
CA HIS A 534 4.44 1.72 -30.93
C HIS A 534 4.21 2.94 -31.81
N PRO A 535 4.41 2.89 -33.16
CA PRO A 535 4.23 4.04 -34.06
C PRO A 535 2.84 4.66 -33.98
N ALA A 536 1.79 3.86 -33.78
CA ALA A 536 0.42 4.35 -33.60
C ALA A 536 0.16 4.97 -32.20
N GLN A 537 1.18 5.08 -31.34
CA GLN A 537 1.09 5.63 -29.97
C GLN A 537 0.13 4.88 -29.03
N ILE A 538 -0.11 3.60 -29.30
CA ILE A 538 -0.82 2.68 -28.41
C ILE A 538 0.21 1.86 -27.59
N PRO A 539 -0.19 1.21 -26.49
CA PRO A 539 0.65 0.20 -25.85
C PRO A 539 1.02 -0.92 -26.83
N TYR A 540 2.25 -1.44 -26.71
CA TYR A 540 2.73 -2.51 -27.59
C TYR A 540 2.23 -3.90 -27.17
N PHE A 541 1.57 -4.03 -26.04
CA PHE A 541 0.97 -5.28 -25.53
C PHE A 541 -0.57 -5.22 -25.59
N LYS A 542 -1.20 -6.38 -25.47
CA LYS A 542 -2.66 -6.54 -25.50
C LYS A 542 -3.34 -5.87 -24.29
N PRO A 543 -4.57 -5.33 -24.44
CA PRO A 543 -5.37 -4.88 -23.32
C PRO A 543 -5.90 -6.09 -22.49
N PRO A 544 -6.46 -5.83 -21.28
CA PRO A 544 -6.68 -4.52 -20.66
C PRO A 544 -5.41 -3.92 -20.08
N TYR A 545 -5.29 -2.60 -20.18
CA TYR A 545 -4.10 -1.86 -19.70
C TYR A 545 -4.14 -1.57 -18.22
N SER A 546 -5.33 -1.53 -17.65
CA SER A 546 -5.62 -1.48 -16.21
C SER A 546 -6.92 -2.20 -15.92
N ARG A 547 -7.02 -2.76 -14.72
CA ARG A 547 -8.16 -3.59 -14.32
C ARG A 547 -8.35 -3.62 -12.82
N ILE A 548 -9.56 -4.03 -12.41
CA ILE A 548 -9.84 -4.54 -11.07
C ILE A 548 -10.07 -6.04 -11.20
N THR A 549 -9.38 -6.81 -10.38
CA THR A 549 -9.58 -8.26 -10.24
C THR A 549 -10.22 -8.53 -8.88
N ALA A 550 -11.38 -9.16 -8.87
CA ALA A 550 -12.02 -9.66 -7.65
C ALA A 550 -11.60 -11.11 -7.40
N ILE A 551 -11.05 -11.34 -6.24
CA ILE A 551 -10.49 -12.63 -5.82
C ILE A 551 -11.26 -13.11 -4.59
N ASN A 552 -11.84 -14.30 -4.66
CA ASN A 552 -12.48 -14.94 -3.53
C ASN A 552 -11.41 -15.64 -2.67
N MET A 553 -11.09 -15.06 -1.53
CA MET A 553 -10.05 -15.59 -0.66
C MET A 553 -10.47 -16.84 0.15
N ASN A 554 -11.74 -17.25 0.05
CA ASN A 554 -12.16 -18.54 0.58
C ASN A 554 -11.78 -19.70 -0.37
N THR A 555 -11.63 -19.42 -1.68
CA THR A 555 -11.35 -20.43 -2.71
C THR A 555 -10.00 -20.22 -3.41
N GLY A 556 -9.48 -18.99 -3.39
CA GLY A 556 -8.32 -18.57 -4.17
C GLY A 556 -8.59 -18.39 -5.66
N GLU A 557 -9.87 -18.28 -6.08
CA GLU A 557 -10.23 -18.11 -7.48
C GLU A 557 -10.60 -16.65 -7.80
N HIS A 558 -10.36 -16.25 -9.06
CA HIS A 558 -10.86 -15.00 -9.58
C HIS A 558 -12.34 -15.12 -9.89
N GLU A 559 -13.18 -14.27 -9.30
CA GLU A 559 -14.62 -14.25 -9.58
C GLU A 559 -14.91 -13.44 -10.85
N TRP A 560 -14.25 -12.29 -10.98
CA TRP A 560 -14.35 -11.44 -12.16
C TRP A 560 -13.12 -10.54 -12.31
N MET A 561 -12.95 -10.04 -13.54
CA MET A 561 -11.92 -9.06 -13.90
C MET A 561 -12.52 -8.07 -14.89
N VAL A 562 -12.43 -6.77 -14.60
CA VAL A 562 -12.95 -5.70 -15.46
C VAL A 562 -11.92 -4.61 -15.68
N PRO A 563 -11.85 -4.00 -16.89
CA PRO A 563 -11.00 -2.84 -17.11
C PRO A 563 -11.50 -1.64 -16.30
N THR A 564 -10.57 -0.73 -15.92
CA THR A 564 -10.90 0.48 -15.14
C THR A 564 -10.97 1.71 -16.02
N GLY A 565 -11.95 2.59 -15.76
CA GLY A 565 -12.25 3.76 -16.56
C GLY A 565 -12.59 3.39 -18.01
N ASN A 566 -12.35 4.31 -18.94
CA ASN A 566 -12.63 4.06 -20.35
C ASN A 566 -11.38 4.11 -21.24
N THR A 567 -11.48 3.51 -22.44
CA THR A 567 -10.40 3.51 -23.44
C THR A 567 -9.91 4.92 -23.71
N PRO A 568 -8.62 5.26 -23.52
CA PRO A 568 -8.11 6.60 -23.76
C PRO A 568 -8.29 7.06 -25.22
N ALA A 569 -8.57 8.35 -25.44
CA ALA A 569 -8.85 8.91 -26.76
C ALA A 569 -7.81 8.54 -27.84
N ARG A 570 -6.52 8.47 -27.47
CA ARG A 570 -5.46 8.09 -28.41
C ARG A 570 -5.60 6.63 -28.88
N VAL A 571 -6.07 5.74 -28.02
CA VAL A 571 -6.30 4.32 -28.32
C VAL A 571 -7.62 4.16 -29.07
N GLN A 572 -8.67 4.86 -28.62
CA GLN A 572 -9.98 4.88 -29.24
C GLN A 572 -9.91 5.30 -30.70
N ARG A 573 -9.12 6.33 -31.02
CA ARG A 573 -8.88 6.77 -32.40
C ARG A 573 -8.32 5.64 -33.28
N VAL A 574 -7.35 4.85 -32.79
CA VAL A 574 -6.77 3.73 -33.57
C VAL A 574 -7.81 2.63 -33.78
N ILE A 575 -8.64 2.35 -32.78
CA ILE A 575 -9.75 1.40 -32.88
C ILE A 575 -10.72 1.83 -33.98
N GLU A 576 -11.14 3.09 -33.98
CA GLU A 576 -12.08 3.67 -34.97
C GLU A 576 -11.48 3.71 -36.39
N GLU A 577 -10.25 4.22 -36.55
CA GLU A 577 -9.54 4.30 -37.84
C GLU A 577 -9.37 2.92 -38.51
N ASN A 578 -9.29 1.85 -37.73
CA ASN A 578 -9.14 0.47 -38.23
C ASN A 578 -10.46 -0.32 -38.15
N ASN A 579 -11.58 0.31 -37.76
CA ASN A 579 -12.89 -0.32 -37.61
C ASN A 579 -12.83 -1.63 -36.78
N LEU A 580 -12.19 -1.55 -35.59
CA LEU A 580 -11.96 -2.68 -34.70
C LEU A 580 -13.06 -2.79 -33.62
N ASP A 581 -13.33 -4.03 -33.20
CA ASP A 581 -14.16 -4.34 -32.03
C ASP A 581 -13.26 -4.96 -30.94
N VAL A 582 -12.72 -4.10 -30.07
CA VAL A 582 -11.75 -4.50 -29.04
C VAL A 582 -12.36 -4.43 -27.63
N GLY A 583 -13.49 -3.75 -27.49
CA GLY A 583 -14.09 -3.45 -26.19
C GLY A 583 -13.31 -2.38 -25.42
N ASN A 584 -13.63 -2.24 -24.13
CA ASN A 584 -12.92 -1.30 -23.25
C ASN A 584 -11.50 -1.81 -22.91
N THR A 585 -10.49 -0.96 -23.13
CA THR A 585 -9.10 -1.31 -22.90
C THR A 585 -8.59 -0.95 -21.49
N GLY A 586 -9.37 -0.19 -20.74
CA GLY A 586 -8.90 0.46 -19.52
C GLY A 586 -7.97 1.64 -19.80
N THR A 587 -7.85 2.55 -18.84
CA THR A 587 -7.05 3.78 -18.97
C THR A 587 -5.54 3.53 -18.92
N GLY A 588 -5.09 2.41 -18.32
CA GLY A 588 -3.70 2.12 -17.97
C GLY A 588 -3.27 2.80 -16.68
N ALA A 589 -4.20 3.23 -15.86
CA ALA A 589 -3.95 3.83 -14.56
C ALA A 589 -4.29 2.86 -13.42
N LEU A 590 -3.55 2.96 -12.31
CA LEU A 590 -3.97 2.39 -11.03
C LEU A 590 -5.08 3.25 -10.42
N VAL A 591 -6.10 2.62 -9.85
CA VAL A 591 -7.28 3.30 -9.29
C VAL A 591 -7.42 3.04 -7.80
N PRO A 592 -7.48 4.10 -6.96
CA PRO A 592 -7.81 3.95 -5.56
C PRO A 592 -9.26 3.50 -5.41
N MET A 593 -9.49 2.68 -4.38
CA MET A 593 -10.78 2.05 -4.13
C MET A 593 -11.20 2.17 -2.67
N THR A 594 -12.50 2.07 -2.43
CA THR A 594 -13.10 1.79 -1.12
C THR A 594 -14.30 0.84 -1.32
N VAL A 595 -14.64 0.07 -0.31
CA VAL A 595 -15.74 -0.90 -0.37
C VAL A 595 -16.71 -0.68 0.78
N THR A 596 -18.01 -0.75 0.47
CA THR A 596 -19.11 -0.64 1.43
C THR A 596 -20.01 -1.88 1.35
N PRO A 597 -21.01 -2.03 2.21
CA PRO A 597 -22.00 -3.09 2.05
C PRO A 597 -22.64 -3.12 0.67
N ASN A 598 -22.86 -1.94 0.08
CA ASN A 598 -23.64 -1.79 -1.15
C ASN A 598 -22.82 -1.94 -2.44
N MET A 599 -21.56 -1.47 -2.46
CA MET A 599 -20.79 -1.35 -3.69
C MET A 599 -19.29 -1.29 -3.45
N LEU A 600 -18.54 -1.48 -4.54
CA LEU A 600 -17.14 -1.07 -4.65
C LEU A 600 -17.12 0.29 -5.36
N VAL A 601 -16.34 1.25 -4.83
CA VAL A 601 -16.21 2.60 -5.41
C VAL A 601 -14.77 2.82 -5.83
N TYR A 602 -14.56 3.37 -7.05
CA TYR A 602 -13.24 3.77 -7.52
C TYR A 602 -13.27 5.05 -8.36
N SER A 603 -12.13 5.72 -8.52
CA SER A 603 -11.99 6.94 -9.32
C SER A 603 -11.05 6.72 -10.51
N ASP A 604 -11.51 7.06 -11.71
CA ASP A 604 -10.72 7.06 -12.95
C ASP A 604 -11.24 8.12 -13.95
N THR A 605 -11.02 7.94 -15.25
CA THR A 605 -11.40 8.90 -16.28
C THR A 605 -12.19 8.26 -17.42
N GLU A 606 -13.01 9.09 -18.07
CA GLU A 606 -13.64 8.80 -19.36
C GLU A 606 -12.63 8.88 -20.52
N THR A 607 -13.08 8.51 -21.73
CA THR A 607 -12.28 8.52 -22.96
C THR A 607 -11.66 9.89 -23.26
N ASP A 608 -12.37 10.96 -22.99
CA ASP A 608 -11.91 12.34 -23.19
C ASP A 608 -11.03 12.88 -22.05
N GLY A 609 -10.88 12.10 -20.97
CA GLY A 609 -10.12 12.44 -19.77
C GLY A 609 -10.94 13.07 -18.66
N THR A 610 -12.26 13.17 -18.80
CA THR A 610 -13.17 13.64 -17.74
C THR A 610 -13.02 12.76 -16.50
N PRO A 611 -12.71 13.34 -15.32
CA PRO A 611 -12.58 12.57 -14.08
C PRO A 611 -13.93 12.07 -13.59
N MET A 612 -13.99 10.81 -13.22
CA MET A 612 -15.21 10.13 -12.77
C MET A 612 -15.02 9.41 -11.44
N LEU A 613 -16.13 9.25 -10.74
CA LEU A 613 -16.30 8.30 -9.65
C LEU A 613 -17.30 7.23 -10.10
N TYR A 614 -16.94 5.97 -9.91
CA TYR A 614 -17.72 4.82 -10.37
C TYR A 614 -18.19 3.99 -9.20
N ALA A 615 -19.47 3.59 -9.22
CA ALA A 615 -20.05 2.58 -8.35
C ALA A 615 -20.13 1.25 -9.10
N VAL A 616 -19.58 0.19 -8.51
CA VAL A 616 -19.43 -1.13 -9.14
C VAL A 616 -20.11 -2.19 -8.29
N ASN A 617 -20.86 -3.05 -8.95
CA ASN A 617 -21.43 -4.25 -8.35
C ASN A 617 -20.32 -5.20 -7.86
N LYS A 618 -20.28 -5.47 -6.58
CA LYS A 618 -19.24 -6.30 -5.95
C LYS A 618 -19.19 -7.74 -6.46
N SER A 619 -20.34 -8.26 -6.91
CA SER A 619 -20.46 -9.66 -7.35
C SER A 619 -20.14 -9.87 -8.82
N THR A 620 -20.28 -8.83 -9.67
CA THR A 620 -20.17 -8.97 -11.13
C THR A 620 -19.09 -8.10 -11.76
N GLY A 621 -18.62 -7.06 -11.06
CA GLY A 621 -17.73 -6.05 -11.60
C GLY A 621 -18.40 -5.04 -12.55
N ALA A 622 -19.71 -5.13 -12.74
CA ALA A 622 -20.43 -4.20 -13.62
C ALA A 622 -20.50 -2.81 -13.00
N THR A 623 -20.22 -1.77 -13.79
CA THR A 623 -20.51 -0.40 -13.41
C THR A 623 -22.02 -0.20 -13.37
N GLU A 624 -22.55 0.23 -12.22
CA GLU A 624 -23.98 0.45 -12.00
C GLU A 624 -24.36 1.94 -11.99
N ALA A 625 -23.44 2.80 -11.53
CA ALA A 625 -23.59 4.25 -11.59
C ALA A 625 -22.23 4.94 -11.74
N ALA A 626 -22.21 6.17 -12.27
CA ALA A 626 -21.02 6.98 -12.42
C ALA A 626 -21.35 8.47 -12.41
N ILE A 627 -20.49 9.29 -11.77
CA ILE A 627 -20.64 10.73 -11.75
C ILE A 627 -19.31 11.42 -12.09
N GLU A 628 -19.41 12.60 -12.72
CA GLU A 628 -18.28 13.50 -12.92
C GLU A 628 -17.83 14.10 -11.58
N VAL A 629 -16.51 14.16 -11.36
CA VAL A 629 -15.90 14.74 -10.15
C VAL A 629 -14.87 15.81 -10.50
N PRO A 630 -14.52 16.74 -9.57
CA PRO A 630 -13.58 17.82 -9.85
C PRO A 630 -12.18 17.37 -10.29
N GLY A 631 -11.80 16.15 -9.95
CA GLY A 631 -10.52 15.57 -10.33
C GLY A 631 -10.44 14.09 -9.97
N ARG A 632 -9.62 13.35 -10.68
CA ARG A 632 -9.36 11.93 -10.37
C ARG A 632 -8.63 11.81 -9.04
N SER A 633 -9.17 11.01 -8.12
CA SER A 633 -8.48 10.67 -6.89
C SER A 633 -7.20 9.89 -7.17
N ARG A 634 -6.18 10.15 -6.38
CA ARG A 634 -4.91 9.40 -6.39
C ARG A 634 -4.63 8.96 -4.96
N TYR A 635 -3.94 7.86 -4.78
CA TYR A 635 -3.60 7.27 -3.50
C TYR A 635 -4.83 6.70 -2.77
N GLY A 636 -5.27 7.23 -1.65
CA GLY A 636 -6.38 6.65 -0.91
C GLY A 636 -7.70 7.39 -1.09
N MET A 637 -8.79 6.66 -1.05
CA MET A 637 -10.14 7.17 -0.84
C MET A 637 -10.60 6.70 0.53
N SER A 638 -11.45 7.46 1.19
CA SER A 638 -12.09 7.07 2.46
C SER A 638 -13.57 7.41 2.43
N THR A 639 -14.36 6.73 3.27
CA THR A 639 -15.77 7.02 3.45
C THR A 639 -16.13 6.84 4.92
N TRP A 640 -16.84 7.80 5.46
CA TRP A 640 -17.27 7.82 6.88
C TRP A 640 -18.69 8.37 7.00
N MET A 641 -19.29 8.25 8.20
CA MET A 641 -20.57 8.92 8.52
C MET A 641 -20.38 9.91 9.67
N HIS A 642 -20.95 11.10 9.51
CA HIS A 642 -21.01 12.15 10.52
C HIS A 642 -22.43 12.70 10.62
N ASP A 643 -23.02 12.71 11.81
CA ASP A 643 -24.40 13.15 12.07
C ASP A 643 -25.44 12.48 11.13
N GLY A 644 -25.26 11.17 10.82
CA GLY A 644 -26.15 10.40 9.97
C GLY A 644 -25.98 10.61 8.46
N HIS A 645 -24.98 11.40 8.03
CA HIS A 645 -24.65 11.61 6.62
C HIS A 645 -23.35 10.92 6.26
N GLN A 646 -23.36 10.20 5.14
CA GLN A 646 -22.16 9.54 4.59
C GLN A 646 -21.41 10.46 3.65
N TYR A 647 -20.09 10.48 3.81
CA TYR A 647 -19.15 11.22 2.95
C TYR A 647 -18.21 10.27 2.22
N ILE A 648 -17.90 10.59 0.96
CA ILE A 648 -16.80 9.98 0.21
C ILE A 648 -15.74 11.05 0.00
N MET A 649 -14.49 10.77 0.40
CA MET A 649 -13.36 11.67 0.26
C MET A 649 -12.52 11.31 -0.97
N LEU A 650 -12.29 12.30 -1.81
CA LEU A 650 -11.36 12.23 -2.93
C LEU A 650 -10.13 13.08 -2.64
N GLN A 651 -8.96 12.59 -3.03
CA GLN A 651 -7.73 13.35 -2.99
C GLN A 651 -7.28 13.74 -4.39
N THR A 652 -7.36 15.03 -4.71
CA THR A 652 -7.12 15.57 -6.05
C THR A 652 -6.05 16.66 -6.02
N GLY A 653 -4.81 16.30 -6.35
CA GLY A 653 -3.69 17.25 -6.24
C GLY A 653 -3.43 17.69 -4.81
N SER A 654 -3.52 19.00 -4.52
CA SER A 654 -3.38 19.57 -3.16
C SER A 654 -4.67 19.51 -2.34
N LYS A 655 -5.80 19.10 -2.93
CA LYS A 655 -7.12 19.20 -2.34
C LYS A 655 -7.63 17.87 -1.79
N LEU A 656 -8.43 17.99 -0.72
CA LEU A 656 -9.38 17.00 -0.25
C LEU A 656 -10.78 17.48 -0.65
N THR A 657 -11.52 16.66 -1.38
CA THR A 657 -12.87 16.96 -1.85
C THR A 657 -13.84 15.99 -1.21
N ALA A 658 -14.76 16.48 -0.39
CA ALA A 658 -15.80 15.68 0.23
C ALA A 658 -17.07 15.71 -0.62
N MET A 659 -17.58 14.52 -0.90
CA MET A 659 -18.84 14.31 -1.61
C MET A 659 -19.86 13.67 -0.68
N ALA A 660 -21.10 14.13 -0.73
CA ALA A 660 -22.22 13.59 0.05
C ALA A 660 -23.54 13.79 -0.71
N LEU A 661 -24.58 13.14 -0.22
CA LEU A 661 -25.94 13.40 -0.71
C LEU A 661 -26.39 14.80 -0.30
N PRO A 662 -27.23 15.49 -1.11
CA PRO A 662 -27.81 16.78 -0.72
C PRO A 662 -28.54 16.67 0.61
N ALA A 663 -28.36 17.68 1.48
CA ALA A 663 -29.12 17.74 2.72
C ALA A 663 -30.63 17.76 2.39
N ALA A 664 -31.41 16.89 3.06
CA ALA A 664 -32.85 16.87 2.85
C ALA A 664 -33.43 18.28 3.07
N ALA A 665 -34.17 18.79 2.08
CA ALA A 665 -34.79 20.10 2.20
C ALA A 665 -35.67 20.14 3.48
N PRO A 666 -35.54 21.15 4.33
CA PRO A 666 -36.36 21.23 5.52
C PRO A 666 -37.85 21.34 5.11
N GLY A 667 -38.61 20.24 5.20
CA GLY A 667 -40.03 20.24 4.91
C GLY A 667 -40.69 19.05 4.27
N SER A 668 -40.03 17.93 4.01
CA SER A 668 -40.66 16.71 3.47
C SER A 668 -40.92 15.64 4.56
N SER A 669 -41.44 16.01 5.71
CA SER A 669 -42.13 15.04 6.57
C SER A 669 -43.45 14.70 5.89
N GLY A 670 -43.50 13.54 5.23
CA GLY A 670 -44.69 13.03 4.56
C GLY A 670 -45.90 12.98 5.51
N HIS A 671 -46.98 13.48 5.01
CA HIS A 671 -48.32 13.33 5.59
C HIS A 671 -48.84 11.88 5.35
#